data_74eb5f70920e05c8a3c7e94308a00255
#
_entry.id   74eb5f70920e05c8a3c7e94308a00255
#
_cell.length_a   1.000
_cell.length_b   1.000
_cell.length_c   1.000
_cell.angle_alpha   90.00
_cell.angle_beta   90.00
_cell.angle_gamma   90.00
#
_symmetry.space_group_name_H-M   'P 1'
#
loop_
_entity.id
_entity.type
_entity.pdbx_description
1 polymer ?
#
loop_
_entity_poly.entity_id
_entity_poly.type
_entity_poly.pdbx_seq_one_letter_code
_entity_poly.pdbx_strand_id
1 'polypeptide(L)'
;MKRYIRHLLVLNFFLFLPIALTSQESSLRLVAEPGVISLEVGSSTSLTVRVLDASGTLVDVPVRYAAPRQALRVRNGIVQAFSAGNFEIIATVALPAGIREETPILTIPVSISWPAINTIDLNPSGPALFVGTTLTHHPIAFHADGTRRPASVLTWTTSDPSVASVDPYGAMTGHSEGTVTLTASIEGTSVETLHTVRPFPATELLIEGGSDEARTGDVLRFSATGLGPEGRIEDLPVTWAYTFIPDDSIKAPGSAAIMNEGAFVAEVPGRYTVLALSGSLSSRKTVLVHGRGIVQPIELQGQGAVRNSHTSDLWVFEGLDGKDYAITGTWSAAGWAYFWDVTDPTNMFATDSIQIDARTVNDVKAPPSGRYAALSREGASNRSNGVVILDMANPAHPIIASTFEANGVTGGVHNMFATEDYLFALAGGDKYVIIDVRDLYNPKYVSEYNHPNSRVHDVWVHDGIAYSSEWENGVVVVDVGNGKWGGTIEDPVFVTNVPYPVGATHAAFPYYQESTGKFYLFLGDEMSGGVDEPWAGRGSDNRPYNTVTGEGGVQGRMRGYLHIIDFTDPEEPLDVARYEIPESGTHNLWIEDDVLYQAHYKGGLRVVDISGELMGNLAHQGREIAVYKPQDPGGFLRNQVSVWGAQPHKGHIFFSDMNSGLWAAKLSPRSRPIS
;
A
#
# COMPACT_ATOMS: atom_id res chain seq x y z
N MET A 1 -27.60 70.66 35.03
CA MET A 1 -28.92 71.08 34.55
C MET A 1 -29.58 69.92 33.81
N LYS A 2 -30.66 69.41 34.34
CA LYS A 2 -31.43 68.27 33.86
C LYS A 2 -32.16 68.60 32.54
N ARG A 3 -32.28 67.66 31.61
CA ARG A 3 -33.47 67.52 30.76
C ARG A 3 -33.68 66.04 30.40
N TYR A 4 -34.79 65.52 30.88
CA TYR A 4 -35.40 64.23 30.54
C TYR A 4 -36.09 64.33 29.17
N ILE A 5 -35.90 63.31 28.34
CA ILE A 5 -36.80 63.01 27.20
C ILE A 5 -37.32 61.58 27.38
N ARG A 6 -38.61 61.47 27.60
CA ARG A 6 -39.41 60.22 27.60
C ARG A 6 -39.59 59.75 26.17
N HIS A 7 -39.18 58.51 25.86
CA HIS A 7 -39.68 57.85 24.65
C HIS A 7 -40.71 56.79 25.04
N LEU A 8 -41.88 56.92 24.43
CA LEU A 8 -43.00 55.99 24.48
C LEU A 8 -42.60 54.65 23.80
N LEU A 9 -42.69 53.55 24.55
CA LEU A 9 -42.61 52.22 24.00
C LEU A 9 -44.01 51.81 23.48
N VAL A 10 -44.14 51.68 22.16
CA VAL A 10 -45.32 51.02 21.55
C VAL A 10 -44.97 49.54 21.47
N LEU A 11 -45.68 48.75 22.29
CA LEU A 11 -45.57 47.28 22.32
C LEU A 11 -46.43 46.72 21.17
N ASN A 12 -45.81 46.32 20.06
CA ASN A 12 -46.47 45.51 19.03
C ASN A 12 -46.47 44.04 19.45
N PHE A 13 -47.62 43.54 19.86
CA PHE A 13 -47.85 42.12 20.09
C PHE A 13 -47.98 41.42 18.72
N PHE A 14 -46.91 40.79 18.27
CA PHE A 14 -46.99 39.80 17.18
C PHE A 14 -47.48 38.48 17.77
N LEU A 15 -48.73 38.11 17.43
CA LEU A 15 -49.21 36.75 17.63
C LEU A 15 -48.36 35.79 16.73
N PHE A 16 -47.44 35.09 17.32
CA PHE A 16 -46.84 33.91 16.68
C PHE A 16 -47.85 32.76 16.76
N LEU A 17 -48.58 32.52 15.68
CA LEU A 17 -49.20 31.22 15.47
C LEU A 17 -48.06 30.21 15.24
N PRO A 18 -48.00 29.08 15.98
CA PRO A 18 -47.05 28.02 15.65
C PRO A 18 -47.52 27.42 14.31
N ILE A 19 -46.74 27.65 13.24
CA ILE A 19 -46.83 26.85 12.03
C ILE A 19 -46.28 25.49 12.45
N ALA A 20 -47.17 24.53 12.67
CA ALA A 20 -46.80 23.13 12.75
C ALA A 20 -46.20 22.77 11.38
N LEU A 21 -44.90 22.73 11.30
CA LEU A 21 -44.21 22.01 10.23
C LEU A 21 -44.53 20.53 10.42
N THR A 22 -45.59 20.07 9.76
CA THR A 22 -45.81 18.66 9.56
C THR A 22 -44.63 18.19 8.69
N SER A 23 -43.68 17.45 9.26
CA SER A 23 -42.77 16.67 8.49
C SER A 23 -43.60 15.76 7.59
N GLN A 24 -43.51 15.95 6.29
CA GLN A 24 -44.16 15.11 5.33
C GLN A 24 -43.38 13.77 5.40
N GLU A 25 -43.94 12.77 6.08
CA GLU A 25 -43.40 11.43 6.09
C GLU A 25 -43.21 10.99 4.64
N SER A 26 -42.04 10.42 4.32
CA SER A 26 -41.74 9.85 3.00
C SER A 26 -42.86 8.88 2.61
N SER A 27 -43.46 9.08 1.46
CA SER A 27 -44.50 8.18 0.92
C SER A 27 -43.96 6.80 0.52
N LEU A 28 -42.64 6.63 0.57
CA LEU A 28 -41.95 5.37 0.18
C LEU A 28 -41.46 4.65 1.43
N ARG A 29 -41.48 3.31 1.37
CA ARG A 29 -40.96 2.40 2.39
C ARG A 29 -40.01 1.36 1.74
N LEU A 30 -38.87 1.09 2.40
CA LEU A 30 -37.93 0.05 2.00
C LEU A 30 -38.21 -1.23 2.80
N VAL A 31 -38.12 -2.41 2.14
CA VAL A 31 -38.24 -3.72 2.76
C VAL A 31 -37.10 -4.61 2.21
N ALA A 32 -36.29 -5.16 3.11
CA ALA A 32 -35.19 -6.06 2.75
C ALA A 32 -35.60 -7.53 2.92
N GLU A 33 -35.08 -8.35 2.06
CA GLU A 33 -35.18 -9.82 2.11
C GLU A 33 -33.80 -10.43 1.76
N PRO A 34 -33.09 -11.05 2.74
CA PRO A 34 -33.43 -11.16 4.16
C PRO A 34 -33.33 -9.82 4.90
N GLY A 35 -34.10 -9.67 5.99
CA GLY A 35 -34.05 -8.49 6.86
C GLY A 35 -32.89 -8.47 7.86
N VAL A 36 -32.23 -9.61 8.05
CA VAL A 36 -30.99 -9.80 8.84
C VAL A 36 -30.12 -10.82 8.10
N ILE A 37 -28.82 -10.56 8.05
CA ILE A 37 -27.88 -11.37 7.31
C ILE A 37 -26.87 -12.00 8.29
N SER A 38 -26.61 -13.31 8.14
CA SER A 38 -25.55 -14.01 8.83
C SER A 38 -24.68 -14.72 7.79
N LEU A 39 -23.38 -14.48 7.85
CA LEU A 39 -22.39 -14.98 6.89
C LEU A 39 -21.14 -15.47 7.62
N GLU A 40 -20.33 -16.27 6.94
CA GLU A 40 -18.94 -16.50 7.28
C GLU A 40 -18.04 -15.67 6.38
N VAL A 41 -16.84 -15.31 6.87
CA VAL A 41 -15.82 -14.65 6.06
C VAL A 41 -15.54 -15.46 4.79
N GLY A 42 -15.46 -14.81 3.65
CA GLY A 42 -15.31 -15.45 2.32
C GLY A 42 -16.62 -15.87 1.68
N SER A 43 -17.73 -15.91 2.41
CA SER A 43 -19.03 -16.31 1.86
C SER A 43 -19.86 -15.14 1.33
N SER A 44 -20.90 -15.47 0.58
CA SER A 44 -21.84 -14.47 0.03
C SER A 44 -23.29 -14.93 0.11
N THR A 45 -24.22 -13.96 0.10
CA THR A 45 -25.66 -14.21 0.03
C THR A 45 -26.37 -13.16 -0.82
N SER A 46 -27.57 -13.48 -1.30
CA SER A 46 -28.39 -12.52 -2.02
C SER A 46 -29.15 -11.60 -1.05
N LEU A 47 -29.26 -10.32 -1.43
CA LEU A 47 -30.06 -9.31 -0.75
C LEU A 47 -30.95 -8.63 -1.76
N THR A 48 -32.26 -8.67 -1.52
CA THR A 48 -33.24 -7.93 -2.30
C THR A 48 -33.86 -6.84 -1.44
N VAL A 49 -33.77 -5.59 -1.86
CA VAL A 49 -34.46 -4.47 -1.21
C VAL A 49 -35.54 -3.95 -2.15
N ARG A 50 -36.80 -4.02 -1.69
CA ARG A 50 -37.99 -3.55 -2.44
C ARG A 50 -38.41 -2.20 -1.93
N VAL A 51 -38.82 -1.31 -2.85
CA VAL A 51 -39.37 0.00 -2.55
C VAL A 51 -40.88 -0.11 -2.74
N LEU A 52 -41.62 0.22 -1.70
CA LEU A 52 -43.08 0.19 -1.68
C LEU A 52 -43.65 1.62 -1.49
N ASP A 53 -44.74 1.95 -2.17
CA ASP A 53 -45.49 3.17 -1.92
C ASP A 53 -46.37 3.04 -0.66
N ALA A 54 -47.11 4.10 -0.32
CA ALA A 54 -48.02 4.14 0.81
C ALA A 54 -49.17 3.11 0.74
N SER A 55 -49.51 2.60 -0.46
CA SER A 55 -50.49 1.52 -0.66
C SER A 55 -49.90 0.12 -0.53
N GLY A 56 -48.57 0.02 -0.42
CA GLY A 56 -47.84 -1.25 -0.40
C GLY A 56 -47.51 -1.80 -1.81
N THR A 57 -47.71 -1.00 -2.85
CA THR A 57 -47.41 -1.39 -4.23
C THR A 57 -45.91 -1.21 -4.51
N LEU A 58 -45.32 -2.15 -5.27
CA LEU A 58 -43.91 -2.09 -5.66
C LEU A 58 -43.68 -0.89 -6.60
N VAL A 59 -42.65 -0.09 -6.27
CA VAL A 59 -42.17 1.03 -7.09
C VAL A 59 -40.80 0.71 -7.65
N ASP A 60 -40.64 0.84 -8.96
CA ASP A 60 -39.37 0.60 -9.65
C ASP A 60 -38.49 1.85 -9.58
N VAL A 61 -37.70 1.96 -8.49
CA VAL A 61 -36.69 3.01 -8.30
C VAL A 61 -35.40 2.40 -7.80
N PRO A 62 -34.23 2.89 -8.27
CA PRO A 62 -32.94 2.35 -7.88
C PRO A 62 -32.69 2.50 -6.37
N VAL A 63 -32.11 1.45 -5.76
CA VAL A 63 -31.66 1.45 -4.37
C VAL A 63 -30.13 1.60 -4.35
N ARG A 64 -29.64 2.48 -3.47
CA ARG A 64 -28.22 2.63 -3.16
C ARG A 64 -27.91 1.98 -1.83
N TYR A 65 -26.73 1.35 -1.76
CA TYR A 65 -26.24 0.70 -0.55
C TYR A 65 -24.99 1.40 -0.06
N ALA A 66 -24.91 1.60 1.26
CA ALA A 66 -23.70 1.98 1.96
C ALA A 66 -23.39 0.90 3.00
N ALA A 67 -22.13 0.46 3.05
CA ALA A 67 -21.66 -0.57 3.96
C ALA A 67 -20.18 -0.33 4.29
N PRO A 68 -19.66 -0.86 5.44
CA PRO A 68 -18.25 -0.80 5.76
C PRO A 68 -17.44 -1.64 4.75
N ARG A 69 -16.76 -0.99 3.81
CA ARG A 69 -16.11 -1.66 2.66
C ARG A 69 -15.03 -2.67 3.04
N GLN A 70 -14.39 -2.49 4.18
CA GLN A 70 -13.39 -3.43 4.71
C GLN A 70 -14.02 -4.70 5.28
N ALA A 71 -15.31 -4.69 5.58
CA ALA A 71 -15.98 -5.81 6.22
C ALA A 71 -16.94 -6.54 5.29
N LEU A 72 -17.61 -5.81 4.41
CA LEU A 72 -18.58 -6.39 3.48
C LEU A 72 -18.81 -5.51 2.24
N ARG A 73 -19.27 -6.13 1.15
CA ARG A 73 -19.63 -5.45 -0.09
C ARG A 73 -21.03 -5.83 -0.51
N VAL A 74 -21.78 -4.85 -1.03
CA VAL A 74 -23.06 -5.08 -1.69
C VAL A 74 -22.95 -4.70 -3.17
N ARG A 75 -23.06 -5.68 -4.07
CA ARG A 75 -23.00 -5.46 -5.52
C ARG A 75 -24.01 -6.33 -6.23
N ASN A 76 -24.80 -5.75 -7.12
CA ASN A 76 -25.83 -6.47 -7.92
C ASN A 76 -26.76 -7.35 -7.08
N GLY A 77 -27.11 -6.91 -5.86
CA GLY A 77 -27.95 -7.69 -4.96
C GLY A 77 -27.23 -8.85 -4.26
N ILE A 78 -25.90 -8.93 -4.35
CA ILE A 78 -25.08 -9.89 -3.59
C ILE A 78 -24.37 -9.17 -2.46
N VAL A 79 -24.47 -9.70 -1.25
CA VAL A 79 -23.68 -9.31 -0.07
C VAL A 79 -22.55 -10.31 0.10
N GLN A 80 -21.34 -9.81 0.19
CA GLN A 80 -20.12 -10.59 0.31
C GLN A 80 -19.38 -10.17 1.59
N ALA A 81 -18.87 -11.13 2.36
CA ALA A 81 -18.26 -10.94 3.66
C ALA A 81 -16.73 -11.07 3.61
N PHE A 82 -15.97 -10.12 4.22
CA PHE A 82 -14.51 -10.10 4.24
C PHE A 82 -13.91 -10.11 5.64
N SER A 83 -14.60 -9.54 6.64
CA SER A 83 -14.10 -9.48 8.01
C SER A 83 -15.20 -9.87 8.99
N ALA A 84 -14.81 -10.64 10.03
CA ALA A 84 -15.74 -11.01 11.09
C ALA A 84 -16.12 -9.82 11.96
N GLY A 85 -17.36 -9.78 12.41
CA GLY A 85 -17.92 -8.72 13.24
C GLY A 85 -19.40 -8.53 13.04
N ASN A 86 -19.95 -7.50 13.70
CA ASN A 86 -21.33 -7.06 13.51
C ASN A 86 -21.32 -5.74 12.78
N PHE A 87 -22.02 -5.68 11.66
CA PHE A 87 -22.03 -4.55 10.73
C PHE A 87 -23.46 -4.20 10.34
N GLU A 88 -23.61 -3.13 9.57
CA GLU A 88 -24.90 -2.68 9.05
C GLU A 88 -24.75 -2.31 7.57
N ILE A 89 -25.75 -2.71 6.76
CA ILE A 89 -25.96 -2.20 5.41
C ILE A 89 -27.05 -1.13 5.50
N ILE A 90 -26.76 0.07 5.00
CA ILE A 90 -27.72 1.14 4.89
C ILE A 90 -28.23 1.19 3.45
N ALA A 91 -29.51 0.95 3.25
CA ALA A 91 -30.18 1.07 1.95
C ALA A 91 -30.98 2.38 1.87
N THR A 92 -30.85 3.09 0.77
CA THR A 92 -31.55 4.36 0.49
C THR A 92 -32.09 4.37 -0.93
N VAL A 93 -33.16 5.12 -1.19
CA VAL A 93 -33.71 5.31 -2.54
C VAL A 93 -32.83 6.32 -3.31
N ALA A 94 -32.48 6.01 -4.55
CA ALA A 94 -31.76 6.92 -5.44
C ALA A 94 -32.75 7.82 -6.20
N LEU A 95 -33.13 8.96 -5.63
CA LEU A 95 -34.01 9.92 -6.30
C LEU A 95 -33.26 10.65 -7.43
N PRO A 96 -33.96 11.05 -8.52
CA PRO A 96 -33.39 11.87 -9.57
C PRO A 96 -32.87 13.23 -9.04
N ALA A 97 -31.84 13.76 -9.69
CA ALA A 97 -31.27 15.04 -9.29
C ALA A 97 -32.31 16.17 -9.32
N GLY A 98 -32.45 16.91 -8.21
CA GLY A 98 -33.37 18.04 -8.07
C GLY A 98 -34.62 17.77 -7.21
N ILE A 99 -34.92 16.52 -6.85
CA ILE A 99 -35.96 16.16 -5.91
C ILE A 99 -35.42 16.27 -4.47
N ARG A 100 -36.01 17.12 -3.65
CA ARG A 100 -35.67 17.33 -2.22
C ARG A 100 -36.74 16.70 -1.32
N GLU A 101 -37.00 15.41 -1.50
CA GLU A 101 -37.83 14.66 -0.55
C GLU A 101 -36.92 13.91 0.45
N GLU A 102 -37.38 13.72 1.68
CA GLU A 102 -36.69 12.83 2.61
C GLU A 102 -36.76 11.41 2.07
N THR A 103 -35.57 10.86 1.77
CA THR A 103 -35.45 9.49 1.29
C THR A 103 -35.54 8.52 2.46
N PRO A 104 -36.37 7.47 2.38
CA PRO A 104 -36.43 6.45 3.41
C PRO A 104 -35.09 5.75 3.54
N ILE A 105 -34.69 5.48 4.77
CA ILE A 105 -33.45 4.76 5.13
C ILE A 105 -33.86 3.43 5.76
N LEU A 106 -33.23 2.35 5.30
CA LEU A 106 -33.36 1.02 5.90
C LEU A 106 -31.99 0.53 6.35
N THR A 107 -31.89 0.20 7.63
CA THR A 107 -30.69 -0.45 8.19
C THR A 107 -30.91 -1.95 8.26
N ILE A 108 -29.98 -2.71 7.69
CA ILE A 108 -30.00 -4.18 7.63
C ILE A 108 -28.83 -4.69 8.45
N PRO A 109 -29.05 -5.34 9.60
CA PRO A 109 -27.99 -5.91 10.42
C PRO A 109 -27.31 -7.07 9.72
N VAL A 110 -25.97 -7.12 9.81
CA VAL A 110 -25.13 -8.19 9.25
C VAL A 110 -24.19 -8.71 10.34
N SER A 111 -24.25 -10.01 10.62
CA SER A 111 -23.30 -10.68 11.50
C SER A 111 -22.41 -11.59 10.66
N ILE A 112 -21.09 -11.39 10.77
CA ILE A 112 -20.10 -12.16 10.03
C ILE A 112 -19.22 -12.89 11.06
N SER A 113 -19.14 -14.23 10.96
CA SER A 113 -18.26 -15.07 11.77
C SER A 113 -17.08 -15.55 10.95
N TRP A 114 -15.99 -15.92 11.61
CA TRP A 114 -14.96 -16.71 10.97
C TRP A 114 -15.46 -18.13 10.73
N PRO A 115 -15.01 -18.82 9.65
CA PRO A 115 -15.17 -20.25 9.54
C PRO A 115 -14.52 -21.00 10.73
N ALA A 116 -15.02 -22.19 11.06
CA ALA A 116 -14.47 -22.96 12.16
C ALA A 116 -13.00 -23.36 11.91
N ILE A 117 -12.19 -23.32 12.97
CA ILE A 117 -10.80 -23.80 12.92
C ILE A 117 -10.81 -25.32 12.87
N ASN A 118 -10.02 -25.88 11.94
CA ASN A 118 -9.88 -27.32 11.73
C ASN A 118 -8.57 -27.87 12.31
N THR A 119 -7.44 -27.16 12.07
CA THR A 119 -6.10 -27.59 12.50
C THR A 119 -5.29 -26.43 13.04
N ILE A 120 -4.29 -26.74 13.87
CA ILE A 120 -3.30 -25.83 14.42
C ILE A 120 -1.93 -26.43 14.13
N ASP A 121 -1.04 -25.67 13.51
CA ASP A 121 0.38 -25.97 13.37
C ASP A 121 1.17 -25.12 14.36
N LEU A 122 2.08 -25.71 15.13
CA LEU A 122 2.77 -25.02 16.22
C LEU A 122 4.08 -24.33 15.79
N ASN A 123 4.71 -24.78 14.72
CA ASN A 123 5.96 -24.22 14.16
C ASN A 123 6.97 -23.80 15.25
N PRO A 124 7.62 -24.74 15.96
CA PRO A 124 8.58 -24.40 17.00
C PRO A 124 9.86 -23.77 16.39
N SER A 125 10.43 -22.78 17.06
CA SER A 125 11.64 -22.05 16.63
C SER A 125 12.93 -22.90 16.65
N GLY A 126 12.88 -24.14 17.08
CA GLY A 126 14.04 -25.03 17.14
C GLY A 126 13.69 -26.48 17.47
N PRO A 127 14.64 -27.41 17.33
CA PRO A 127 14.40 -28.84 17.47
C PRO A 127 14.45 -29.36 18.90
N ALA A 128 14.96 -28.59 19.88
CA ALA A 128 15.26 -29.08 21.21
C ALA A 128 14.93 -28.06 22.32
N LEU A 129 14.53 -28.58 23.47
CA LEU A 129 14.34 -27.82 24.71
C LEU A 129 15.29 -28.35 25.77
N PHE A 130 16.06 -27.48 26.41
CA PHE A 130 16.98 -27.80 27.47
C PHE A 130 16.59 -27.09 28.78
N VAL A 131 17.08 -27.61 29.92
CA VAL A 131 16.89 -26.93 31.21
C VAL A 131 17.45 -25.50 31.14
N GLY A 132 16.62 -24.52 31.47
CA GLY A 132 16.94 -23.10 31.46
C GLY A 132 16.85 -22.43 30.08
N THR A 133 16.42 -23.14 29.03
CA THR A 133 16.20 -22.52 27.70
C THR A 133 14.71 -22.34 27.41
N THR A 134 14.43 -21.48 26.43
CA THR A 134 13.07 -21.22 25.95
C THR A 134 12.96 -21.61 24.48
N LEU A 135 11.89 -22.33 24.13
CA LEU A 135 11.50 -22.69 22.78
C LEU A 135 10.22 -21.92 22.44
N THR A 136 10.27 -21.04 21.46
CA THR A 136 9.10 -20.28 21.02
C THR A 136 8.34 -21.05 19.94
N HIS A 137 7.01 -20.99 20.01
CA HIS A 137 6.12 -21.55 18.99
C HIS A 137 5.45 -20.43 18.22
N HIS A 138 5.34 -20.59 16.88
CA HIS A 138 4.71 -19.65 15.97
C HIS A 138 3.45 -20.28 15.37
N PRO A 139 2.34 -20.33 16.14
CA PRO A 139 1.18 -21.12 15.76
C PRO A 139 0.46 -20.51 14.57
N ILE A 140 0.03 -21.38 13.64
CA ILE A 140 -0.86 -21.04 12.54
C ILE A 140 -2.11 -21.90 12.66
N ALA A 141 -3.28 -21.26 12.76
CA ALA A 141 -4.56 -21.96 12.74
C ALA A 141 -5.13 -21.94 11.31
N PHE A 142 -5.70 -23.07 10.88
CA PHE A 142 -6.28 -23.25 9.55
C PHE A 142 -7.76 -23.63 9.64
N HIS A 143 -8.55 -23.11 8.72
CA HIS A 143 -9.92 -23.52 8.47
C HIS A 143 -9.98 -24.85 7.69
N ALA A 144 -11.18 -25.42 7.54
CA ALA A 144 -11.36 -26.68 6.84
C ALA A 144 -11.03 -26.61 5.33
N ASP A 145 -11.07 -25.43 4.72
CA ASP A 145 -10.70 -25.16 3.33
C ASP A 145 -9.20 -24.91 3.13
N GLY A 146 -8.40 -24.98 4.21
CA GLY A 146 -6.96 -24.72 4.19
C GLY A 146 -6.57 -23.25 4.31
N THR A 147 -7.52 -22.33 4.39
CA THR A 147 -7.21 -20.90 4.60
C THR A 147 -6.72 -20.65 6.02
N ARG A 148 -5.79 -19.68 6.16
CA ARG A 148 -5.22 -19.29 7.48
C ARG A 148 -6.19 -18.39 8.25
N ARG A 149 -6.32 -18.61 9.58
CA ARG A 149 -7.00 -17.68 10.48
C ARG A 149 -6.04 -16.52 10.82
N PRO A 150 -6.32 -15.27 10.45
CA PRO A 150 -5.50 -14.13 10.84
C PRO A 150 -5.51 -13.90 12.34
N ALA A 151 -4.39 -13.41 12.89
CA ALA A 151 -4.23 -12.90 14.27
C ALA A 151 -4.88 -13.78 15.36
N SER A 152 -4.56 -15.08 15.36
CA SER A 152 -5.13 -16.05 16.32
C SER A 152 -4.46 -15.93 17.70
N VAL A 153 -5.25 -15.76 18.76
CA VAL A 153 -4.78 -15.84 20.15
C VAL A 153 -5.12 -17.22 20.70
N LEU A 154 -4.09 -18.04 20.97
CA LEU A 154 -4.25 -19.37 21.49
C LEU A 154 -4.17 -19.39 23.02
N THR A 155 -4.83 -20.36 23.61
CA THR A 155 -4.64 -20.72 25.04
C THR A 155 -3.63 -21.84 25.13
N TRP A 156 -2.62 -21.68 25.99
CA TRP A 156 -1.49 -22.57 26.13
C TRP A 156 -1.48 -23.23 27.52
N THR A 157 -1.18 -24.50 27.57
CA THR A 157 -0.97 -25.23 28.83
C THR A 157 0.08 -26.33 28.67
N THR A 158 0.74 -26.67 29.76
CA THR A 158 1.62 -27.86 29.83
C THR A 158 1.10 -28.86 30.85
N SER A 159 1.35 -30.13 30.61
CA SER A 159 0.92 -31.21 31.53
C SER A 159 1.63 -31.19 32.88
N ASP A 160 2.85 -30.63 32.95
CA ASP A 160 3.62 -30.47 34.18
C ASP A 160 4.45 -29.17 34.12
N PRO A 161 3.97 -28.07 34.74
CA PRO A 161 4.67 -26.79 34.77
C PRO A 161 6.01 -26.83 35.54
N SER A 162 6.28 -27.87 36.35
CA SER A 162 7.57 -28.03 37.05
C SER A 162 8.66 -28.57 36.13
N VAL A 163 8.29 -29.27 35.06
CA VAL A 163 9.18 -29.73 33.98
C VAL A 163 9.36 -28.61 32.94
N ALA A 164 8.27 -28.08 32.44
CA ALA A 164 8.31 -26.91 31.57
C ALA A 164 7.01 -26.07 31.66
N SER A 165 7.14 -24.77 31.70
CA SER A 165 6.02 -23.82 31.64
C SER A 165 5.93 -23.17 30.25
N VAL A 166 4.74 -22.71 29.90
CA VAL A 166 4.51 -21.95 28.65
C VAL A 166 3.84 -20.60 28.99
N ASP A 167 4.25 -19.55 28.32
CA ASP A 167 3.63 -18.24 28.47
C ASP A 167 2.41 -18.07 27.53
N PRO A 168 1.61 -16.98 27.66
CA PRO A 168 0.46 -16.73 26.79
C PRO A 168 0.79 -16.55 25.29
N TYR A 169 2.07 -16.41 24.94
CA TYR A 169 2.54 -16.19 23.58
C TYR A 169 3.16 -17.44 22.93
N GLY A 170 3.16 -18.58 23.65
CA GLY A 170 3.69 -19.84 23.14
C GLY A 170 5.19 -20.04 23.40
N ALA A 171 5.83 -19.20 24.22
CA ALA A 171 7.21 -19.40 24.63
C ALA A 171 7.27 -20.39 25.79
N MET A 172 7.85 -21.58 25.54
CA MET A 172 7.95 -22.70 26.47
C MET A 172 9.34 -22.74 27.11
N THR A 173 9.42 -22.63 28.42
CA THR A 173 10.68 -22.65 29.20
C THR A 173 10.85 -23.96 29.95
N GLY A 174 11.99 -24.63 29.73
CA GLY A 174 12.36 -25.85 30.44
C GLY A 174 12.93 -25.56 31.84
N HIS A 175 12.43 -26.25 32.90
CA HIS A 175 12.85 -26.03 34.29
C HIS A 175 13.62 -27.23 34.86
N SER A 176 13.22 -28.43 34.51
CA SER A 176 13.87 -29.66 34.95
C SER A 176 13.79 -30.74 33.88
N GLU A 177 14.71 -31.70 33.92
CA GLU A 177 14.69 -32.85 33.01
C GLU A 177 13.36 -33.62 33.11
N GLY A 178 12.83 -34.01 31.96
CA GLY A 178 11.58 -34.76 31.90
C GLY A 178 10.87 -34.61 30.57
N THR A 179 9.70 -35.19 30.49
CA THR A 179 8.83 -35.14 29.33
C THR A 179 7.50 -34.48 29.69
N VAL A 180 7.02 -33.58 28.86
CA VAL A 180 5.80 -32.82 29.11
C VAL A 180 5.02 -32.67 27.80
N THR A 181 3.69 -32.73 27.91
CA THR A 181 2.81 -32.44 26.77
C THR A 181 2.47 -30.95 26.77
N LEU A 182 2.74 -30.26 25.69
CA LEU A 182 2.26 -28.92 25.39
C LEU A 182 0.91 -29.02 24.69
N THR A 183 -0.09 -28.32 25.20
CA THR A 183 -1.41 -28.20 24.57
C THR A 183 -1.66 -26.74 24.16
N ALA A 184 -1.99 -26.53 22.90
CA ALA A 184 -2.45 -25.24 22.37
C ALA A 184 -3.89 -25.36 21.88
N SER A 185 -4.76 -24.42 22.22
CA SER A 185 -6.18 -24.48 21.85
C SER A 185 -6.76 -23.13 21.48
N ILE A 186 -7.71 -23.15 20.55
CA ILE A 186 -8.49 -21.99 20.10
C ILE A 186 -9.88 -22.45 19.64
N GLU A 187 -10.93 -21.79 20.11
CA GLU A 187 -12.33 -22.03 19.68
C GLU A 187 -12.77 -23.48 19.73
N GLY A 188 -12.25 -24.28 20.66
CA GLY A 188 -12.60 -25.71 20.84
C GLY A 188 -11.72 -26.68 20.04
N THR A 189 -10.88 -26.23 19.14
CA THR A 189 -9.86 -27.03 18.47
C THR A 189 -8.57 -26.98 19.28
N SER A 190 -7.89 -28.13 19.43
CA SER A 190 -6.63 -28.23 20.16
C SER A 190 -5.63 -29.12 19.44
N VAL A 191 -4.35 -28.84 19.67
CA VAL A 191 -3.22 -29.66 19.27
C VAL A 191 -2.36 -29.99 20.50
N GLU A 192 -1.82 -31.19 20.55
CA GLU A 192 -0.91 -31.64 21.59
C GLU A 192 0.42 -32.08 21.00
N THR A 193 1.52 -31.65 21.63
CA THR A 193 2.87 -32.02 21.21
C THR A 193 3.69 -32.43 22.43
N LEU A 194 4.40 -33.54 22.29
CA LEU A 194 5.28 -34.06 23.35
C LEU A 194 6.65 -33.39 23.24
N HIS A 195 7.09 -32.75 24.31
CA HIS A 195 8.41 -32.18 24.46
C HIS A 195 9.24 -32.89 25.52
N THR A 196 10.52 -33.10 25.23
CA THR A 196 11.49 -33.62 26.21
C THR A 196 12.46 -32.49 26.58
N VAL A 197 12.47 -32.13 27.84
CA VAL A 197 13.45 -31.23 28.44
C VAL A 197 14.70 -32.04 28.77
N ARG A 198 15.83 -31.70 28.14
CA ARG A 198 17.11 -32.38 28.29
C ARG A 198 18.04 -31.59 29.22
N PRO A 199 19.08 -32.22 29.81
CA PRO A 199 20.14 -31.52 30.49
C PRO A 199 20.78 -30.47 29.54
N PHE A 200 21.12 -29.30 30.07
CA PHE A 200 21.78 -28.27 29.27
C PHE A 200 23.21 -28.73 28.92
N PRO A 201 23.56 -28.88 27.62
CA PRO A 201 24.76 -29.61 27.24
C PRO A 201 26.03 -28.73 27.15
N ALA A 202 25.90 -27.42 27.14
CA ALA A 202 27.01 -26.48 26.93
C ALA A 202 27.60 -25.95 28.25
N THR A 203 28.90 -25.69 28.24
CA THR A 203 29.65 -25.03 29.33
C THR A 203 30.14 -23.63 28.94
N GLU A 204 30.13 -23.31 27.65
CA GLU A 204 30.52 -22.01 27.11
C GLU A 204 29.62 -21.67 25.91
N LEU A 205 29.37 -20.38 25.67
CA LEU A 205 28.64 -19.85 24.52
C LEU A 205 29.53 -18.86 23.75
N LEU A 206 29.67 -19.03 22.44
CA LEU A 206 30.46 -18.17 21.59
C LEU A 206 29.56 -17.45 20.57
N ILE A 207 29.76 -16.13 20.39
CA ILE A 207 29.20 -15.37 19.27
C ILE A 207 30.21 -15.34 18.13
N GLU A 208 29.76 -15.69 16.95
CA GLU A 208 30.54 -15.65 15.70
C GLU A 208 29.85 -14.72 14.69
N GLY A 209 30.57 -14.32 13.63
CA GLY A 209 30.06 -13.41 12.61
C GLY A 209 29.99 -11.95 13.04
N GLY A 210 29.31 -11.13 12.25
CA GLY A 210 29.22 -9.69 12.39
C GLY A 210 30.57 -8.95 12.37
N SER A 211 30.60 -7.70 11.95
CA SER A 211 31.76 -6.84 12.00
C SER A 211 31.84 -6.12 13.37
N ASP A 212 33.06 -5.68 13.75
CA ASP A 212 33.25 -4.83 14.93
C ASP A 212 32.87 -3.35 14.67
N GLU A 213 32.79 -2.98 13.38
CA GLU A 213 32.33 -1.67 12.91
C GLU A 213 31.30 -1.83 11.81
N ALA A 214 30.31 -0.92 11.77
CA ALA A 214 29.25 -0.87 10.77
C ALA A 214 28.74 0.57 10.61
N ARG A 215 27.91 0.79 9.60
CA ARG A 215 27.12 2.03 9.47
C ARG A 215 25.67 1.75 9.84
N THR A 216 24.92 2.78 10.17
CA THR A 216 23.46 2.66 10.30
C THR A 216 22.89 2.05 9.03
N GLY A 217 22.00 1.07 9.18
CA GLY A 217 21.39 0.34 8.07
C GLY A 217 22.22 -0.81 7.46
N ASP A 218 23.46 -1.03 7.89
CA ASP A 218 24.21 -2.22 7.50
C ASP A 218 23.68 -3.41 8.32
N VAL A 219 23.21 -4.47 7.65
CA VAL A 219 22.72 -5.68 8.30
C VAL A 219 23.90 -6.58 8.66
N LEU A 220 24.06 -6.83 9.96
CA LEU A 220 25.06 -7.73 10.50
C LEU A 220 24.41 -9.06 10.87
N ARG A 221 25.07 -10.16 10.54
CA ARG A 221 24.60 -11.50 10.90
C ARG A 221 25.52 -12.13 11.93
N PHE A 222 24.92 -12.51 13.06
CA PHE A 222 25.57 -13.21 14.15
C PHE A 222 25.02 -14.62 14.24
N SER A 223 25.88 -15.55 14.61
CA SER A 223 25.52 -16.89 15.03
C SER A 223 26.07 -17.14 16.44
N ALA A 224 25.46 -18.07 17.16
CA ALA A 224 25.95 -18.48 18.48
C ALA A 224 26.10 -20.00 18.53
N THR A 225 27.23 -20.46 19.04
CA THR A 225 27.58 -21.86 19.15
C THR A 225 27.91 -22.19 20.59
N GLY A 226 27.33 -23.26 21.13
CA GLY A 226 27.71 -23.81 22.42
C GLY A 226 28.97 -24.67 22.33
N LEU A 227 29.78 -24.64 23.38
CA LEU A 227 30.83 -25.62 23.59
C LEU A 227 30.52 -26.48 24.78
N GLY A 228 30.60 -27.79 24.61
CA GLY A 228 30.39 -28.77 25.66
C GLY A 228 31.52 -29.83 25.71
N PRO A 229 31.48 -30.80 26.61
CA PRO A 229 32.54 -31.83 26.73
C PRO A 229 32.77 -32.63 25.45
N GLU A 230 31.74 -32.74 24.59
CA GLU A 230 31.79 -33.51 23.35
C GLU A 230 32.08 -32.62 22.09
N GLY A 231 32.33 -31.32 22.26
CA GLY A 231 32.64 -30.37 21.20
C GLY A 231 31.61 -29.30 20.96
N ARG A 232 31.48 -28.86 19.70
CA ARG A 232 30.55 -27.80 19.30
C ARG A 232 29.08 -28.28 19.30
N ILE A 233 28.19 -27.44 19.76
CA ILE A 233 26.76 -27.68 19.82
C ILE A 233 26.08 -26.52 19.05
N GLU A 234 25.54 -26.83 17.88
CA GLU A 234 24.98 -25.81 16.96
C GLU A 234 23.48 -25.60 17.19
N ASP A 235 22.75 -26.60 17.70
CA ASP A 235 21.27 -26.57 17.87
C ASP A 235 20.82 -26.07 19.24
N LEU A 236 21.55 -25.14 19.85
CA LEU A 236 21.13 -24.53 21.09
C LEU A 236 20.07 -23.45 20.82
N PRO A 237 18.96 -23.44 21.55
CA PRO A 237 18.05 -22.28 21.56
C PRO A 237 18.80 -21.07 22.07
N VAL A 238 18.86 -20.00 21.25
CA VAL A 238 19.56 -18.75 21.57
C VAL A 238 18.56 -17.62 21.56
N THR A 239 18.53 -16.86 22.66
CA THR A 239 17.83 -15.59 22.72
C THR A 239 18.82 -14.46 22.44
N TRP A 240 18.48 -13.62 21.47
CA TRP A 240 19.28 -12.48 21.08
C TRP A 240 18.76 -11.20 21.73
N ALA A 241 19.68 -10.35 22.17
CA ALA A 241 19.39 -9.04 22.71
C ALA A 241 20.52 -8.07 22.40
N TYR A 242 20.32 -6.79 22.67
CA TYR A 242 21.40 -5.80 22.60
C TYR A 242 21.26 -4.75 23.70
N THR A 243 22.40 -4.15 24.07
CA THR A 243 22.45 -2.90 24.82
C THR A 243 23.07 -1.80 23.96
N PHE A 244 22.78 -0.54 24.28
CA PHE A 244 23.07 0.57 23.41
C PHE A 244 23.54 1.81 24.19
N ILE A 245 24.59 2.47 23.69
CA ILE A 245 25.05 3.78 24.14
C ILE A 245 25.09 4.68 22.90
N PRO A 246 24.15 5.65 22.76
CA PRO A 246 24.10 6.53 21.61
C PRO A 246 25.27 7.52 21.60
N ASP A 247 25.72 7.93 20.40
CA ASP A 247 26.65 9.03 20.23
C ASP A 247 26.00 10.37 20.59
N ASP A 248 24.70 10.51 20.33
CA ASP A 248 23.88 11.67 20.68
C ASP A 248 22.57 11.22 21.37
N SER A 249 22.53 11.35 22.70
CA SER A 249 21.34 10.93 23.49
C SER A 249 20.11 11.81 23.26
N ILE A 250 20.23 13.00 22.68
CA ILE A 250 19.11 13.91 22.42
C ILE A 250 18.33 13.44 21.18
N LYS A 251 19.02 12.82 20.22
CA LYS A 251 18.44 12.37 18.94
C LYS A 251 18.08 10.88 18.91
N ALA A 252 18.35 10.14 20.00
CA ALA A 252 18.06 8.72 20.04
C ALA A 252 16.54 8.47 19.99
N PRO A 253 16.01 7.79 18.96
CA PRO A 253 14.62 7.36 18.93
C PRO A 253 14.35 6.28 19.98
N GLY A 254 13.09 5.96 20.22
CA GLY A 254 12.69 4.92 21.17
C GLY A 254 13.23 3.52 20.82
N SER A 255 13.37 3.20 19.53
CA SER A 255 14.07 2.01 19.04
C SER A 255 15.36 2.43 18.35
N ALA A 256 16.50 1.90 18.80
CA ALA A 256 17.81 2.23 18.26
C ALA A 256 18.32 1.22 17.24
N ALA A 257 17.81 -0.02 17.29
CA ALA A 257 18.20 -1.11 16.42
C ALA A 257 17.10 -2.19 16.37
N ILE A 258 17.17 -3.05 15.38
CA ILE A 258 16.37 -4.26 15.26
C ILE A 258 17.30 -5.46 15.42
N MET A 259 16.83 -6.47 16.16
CA MET A 259 17.51 -7.74 16.36
C MET A 259 16.50 -8.86 16.14
N ASN A 260 16.75 -9.72 15.15
CA ASN A 260 15.89 -10.84 14.84
C ASN A 260 16.75 -12.04 14.46
N GLU A 261 16.70 -13.15 15.24
CA GLU A 261 17.39 -14.42 14.96
C GLU A 261 18.86 -14.28 14.56
N GLY A 262 19.61 -13.38 15.21
CA GLY A 262 21.00 -13.10 14.90
C GLY A 262 21.22 -12.07 13.79
N ALA A 263 20.20 -11.66 13.05
CA ALA A 263 20.29 -10.51 12.17
C ALA A 263 20.11 -9.22 12.98
N PHE A 264 21.04 -8.27 12.80
CA PHE A 264 21.09 -7.02 13.52
C PHE A 264 21.22 -5.85 12.55
N VAL A 265 20.44 -4.82 12.72
CA VAL A 265 20.60 -3.53 12.04
C VAL A 265 20.42 -2.38 13.01
N ALA A 266 21.37 -1.45 13.02
CA ALA A 266 21.27 -0.23 13.82
C ALA A 266 20.61 0.89 13.02
N GLU A 267 19.68 1.60 13.65
CA GLU A 267 19.01 2.79 13.10
C GLU A 267 19.63 4.09 13.63
N VAL A 268 20.46 4.00 14.70
CA VAL A 268 21.08 5.16 15.36
C VAL A 268 22.58 4.90 15.52
N PRO A 269 23.44 5.91 15.28
CA PRO A 269 24.88 5.78 15.56
C PRO A 269 25.16 5.60 17.05
N GLY A 270 26.17 4.80 17.36
CA GLY A 270 26.58 4.55 18.73
C GLY A 270 27.28 3.22 18.94
N ARG A 271 27.51 2.90 20.20
CA ARG A 271 28.13 1.64 20.59
C ARG A 271 27.08 0.64 21.02
N TYR A 272 27.03 -0.47 20.31
CA TYR A 272 26.11 -1.57 20.61
C TYR A 272 26.88 -2.74 21.24
N THR A 273 26.27 -3.42 22.17
CA THR A 273 26.72 -4.72 22.67
C THR A 273 25.65 -5.74 22.35
N VAL A 274 25.90 -6.59 21.38
CA VAL A 274 25.05 -7.73 21.01
C VAL A 274 25.26 -8.83 22.03
N LEU A 275 24.19 -9.43 22.49
CA LEU A 275 24.13 -10.46 23.52
C LEU A 275 23.47 -11.73 22.93
N ALA A 276 24.13 -12.85 23.10
CA ALA A 276 23.53 -14.19 22.92
C ALA A 276 23.34 -14.84 24.28
N LEU A 277 22.16 -15.36 24.54
CA LEU A 277 21.77 -15.99 25.80
C LEU A 277 21.25 -17.40 25.52
N SER A 278 21.75 -18.39 26.25
CA SER A 278 21.25 -19.77 26.16
C SER A 278 21.39 -20.45 27.52
N GLY A 279 20.28 -20.85 28.10
CA GLY A 279 20.27 -21.37 29.48
C GLY A 279 20.85 -20.34 30.46
N SER A 280 21.86 -20.75 31.22
CA SER A 280 22.60 -19.88 32.14
C SER A 280 23.81 -19.19 31.50
N LEU A 281 24.12 -19.49 30.24
CA LEU A 281 25.26 -18.94 29.54
C LEU A 281 24.92 -17.65 28.81
N SER A 282 25.90 -16.78 28.71
CA SER A 282 25.81 -15.56 27.91
C SER A 282 27.12 -15.29 27.20
N SER A 283 27.04 -14.77 26.00
CA SER A 283 28.18 -14.23 25.24
C SER A 283 27.85 -12.87 24.70
N ARG A 284 28.89 -12.05 24.44
CA ARG A 284 28.69 -10.68 23.98
C ARG A 284 29.71 -10.31 22.92
N LYS A 285 29.28 -9.45 21.98
CA LYS A 285 30.10 -8.82 20.98
C LYS A 285 29.78 -7.33 20.88
N THR A 286 30.81 -6.48 20.87
CA THR A 286 30.61 -5.03 20.72
C THR A 286 30.76 -4.61 19.27
N VAL A 287 29.87 -3.75 18.80
CA VAL A 287 29.88 -3.15 17.47
C VAL A 287 29.85 -1.64 17.60
N LEU A 288 30.76 -0.94 16.93
CA LEU A 288 30.73 0.51 16.78
C LEU A 288 29.97 0.86 15.48
N VAL A 289 28.87 1.58 15.62
CA VAL A 289 28.05 1.96 14.48
C VAL A 289 28.18 3.45 14.19
N HIS A 290 28.61 3.79 13.00
CA HIS A 290 28.73 5.15 12.49
C HIS A 290 27.46 5.57 11.74
N GLY A 291 27.15 6.86 11.73
CA GLY A 291 26.06 7.38 10.89
C GLY A 291 26.39 7.22 9.40
N ARG A 292 25.41 6.85 8.59
CA ARG A 292 25.60 6.69 7.14
C ARG A 292 25.92 8.02 6.47
N GLY A 293 25.21 9.10 6.80
CA GLY A 293 25.56 10.49 6.51
C GLY A 293 25.82 10.84 5.05
N ILE A 294 25.25 10.08 4.11
CA ILE A 294 25.40 10.33 2.67
C ILE A 294 24.33 11.30 2.25
N VAL A 295 24.73 12.47 1.75
CA VAL A 295 23.83 13.45 1.13
C VAL A 295 24.36 13.76 -0.27
N GLN A 296 23.49 13.63 -1.27
CA GLN A 296 23.77 14.04 -2.65
C GLN A 296 22.87 15.22 -3.00
N PRO A 297 23.41 16.41 -3.28
CA PRO A 297 22.59 17.52 -3.77
C PRO A 297 21.86 17.16 -5.04
N ILE A 298 20.62 17.61 -5.16
CA ILE A 298 19.86 17.55 -6.40
C ILE A 298 20.10 18.87 -7.15
N GLU A 299 20.55 18.76 -8.40
CA GLU A 299 20.69 19.88 -9.32
C GLU A 299 19.48 19.90 -10.25
N LEU A 300 18.66 20.95 -10.13
CA LEU A 300 17.56 21.17 -11.05
C LEU A 300 18.12 21.43 -12.46
N GLN A 301 17.58 20.71 -13.46
CA GLN A 301 17.97 20.85 -14.85
C GLN A 301 16.95 21.69 -15.61
N GLY A 302 15.65 21.37 -15.50
CA GLY A 302 14.62 22.07 -16.24
C GLY A 302 13.22 21.82 -15.71
N GLN A 303 12.27 22.55 -16.33
CA GLN A 303 10.84 22.44 -16.04
C GLN A 303 10.02 22.53 -17.33
N GLY A 304 9.16 21.55 -17.58
CA GLY A 304 8.04 21.60 -18.50
C GLY A 304 6.80 22.08 -17.75
N ALA A 305 6.55 23.41 -17.78
CA ALA A 305 5.53 24.00 -16.92
C ALA A 305 4.11 23.74 -17.41
N VAL A 306 3.24 23.21 -16.54
CA VAL A 306 1.78 23.16 -16.72
C VAL A 306 1.15 24.03 -15.64
N ARG A 307 0.47 25.11 -16.05
CA ARG A 307 0.00 26.18 -15.15
C ARG A 307 -1.50 26.40 -15.13
N ASN A 308 -2.23 25.69 -15.97
CA ASN A 308 -3.69 25.85 -16.13
C ASN A 308 -4.48 24.65 -15.58
N SER A 309 -3.79 23.62 -15.07
CA SER A 309 -4.38 22.40 -14.57
C SER A 309 -3.43 21.65 -13.66
N HIS A 310 -3.95 20.67 -12.91
CA HIS A 310 -3.11 19.68 -12.25
C HIS A 310 -2.49 18.74 -13.26
N THR A 311 -1.20 18.44 -13.08
CA THR A 311 -0.50 17.37 -13.79
C THR A 311 -0.70 16.07 -13.02
N SER A 312 -0.87 14.95 -13.71
CA SER A 312 -0.94 13.62 -13.12
C SER A 312 0.37 12.85 -13.33
N ASP A 313 0.29 11.59 -13.75
CA ASP A 313 1.46 10.75 -13.94
C ASP A 313 2.34 11.17 -15.13
N LEU A 314 3.54 10.60 -15.17
CA LEU A 314 4.49 10.77 -16.26
C LEU A 314 4.99 9.42 -16.76
N TRP A 315 5.47 9.39 -18.00
CA TRP A 315 6.26 8.29 -18.53
C TRP A 315 7.36 8.85 -19.43
N VAL A 316 8.62 8.44 -19.18
CA VAL A 316 9.79 8.88 -19.95
C VAL A 316 10.35 7.70 -20.75
N PHE A 317 10.67 7.90 -22.02
CA PHE A 317 11.10 6.82 -22.89
C PHE A 317 11.96 7.37 -24.06
N GLU A 318 12.73 6.49 -24.69
CA GLU A 318 13.41 6.78 -25.94
C GLU A 318 12.43 6.57 -27.10
N GLY A 319 12.25 7.58 -27.94
CA GLY A 319 11.41 7.51 -29.12
C GLY A 319 12.07 6.76 -30.28
N LEU A 320 11.27 6.37 -31.28
CA LEU A 320 11.74 5.67 -32.47
C LEU A 320 12.78 6.44 -33.30
N ASP A 321 12.86 7.73 -33.11
CA ASP A 321 13.85 8.63 -33.72
C ASP A 321 15.14 8.77 -32.93
N GLY A 322 15.27 8.06 -31.78
CA GLY A 322 16.43 8.08 -30.91
C GLY A 322 16.55 9.28 -29.99
N LYS A 323 15.51 10.14 -29.92
CA LYS A 323 15.39 11.20 -28.95
C LYS A 323 14.65 10.74 -27.71
N ASP A 324 14.79 11.50 -26.62
CA ASP A 324 14.10 11.22 -25.38
C ASP A 324 12.83 12.07 -25.25
N TYR A 325 11.75 11.40 -24.89
CA TYR A 325 10.44 12.01 -24.75
C TYR A 325 9.84 11.71 -23.37
N ALA A 326 8.98 12.61 -22.90
CA ALA A 326 8.12 12.38 -21.77
C ALA A 326 6.66 12.63 -22.15
N ILE A 327 5.75 11.88 -21.54
CA ILE A 327 4.31 12.11 -21.58
C ILE A 327 3.87 12.48 -20.17
N THR A 328 2.99 13.48 -20.04
CA THR A 328 2.32 13.78 -18.77
C THR A 328 0.82 13.88 -18.99
N GLY A 329 0.05 13.26 -18.08
CA GLY A 329 -1.40 13.40 -18.03
C GLY A 329 -1.84 14.63 -17.25
N THR A 330 -3.16 14.81 -17.11
CA THR A 330 -3.77 15.86 -16.29
C THR A 330 -4.88 15.32 -15.42
N TRP A 331 -4.98 15.84 -14.20
CA TRP A 331 -6.00 15.44 -13.23
C TRP A 331 -7.08 16.50 -13.11
N SER A 332 -8.36 16.10 -13.28
CA SER A 332 -9.53 17.01 -13.26
C SER A 332 -9.43 18.20 -14.24
N ALA A 333 -8.87 17.97 -15.43
CA ALA A 333 -8.44 19.04 -16.33
C ALA A 333 -8.86 18.84 -17.78
N ALA A 334 -10.07 18.40 -18.03
CA ALA A 334 -10.65 18.29 -19.38
C ALA A 334 -9.85 17.39 -20.35
N GLY A 335 -9.18 16.36 -19.83
CA GLY A 335 -8.59 15.29 -20.64
C GLY A 335 -7.37 15.64 -21.47
N TRP A 336 -6.54 16.55 -21.02
CA TRP A 336 -5.31 16.88 -21.72
C TRP A 336 -4.18 15.91 -21.37
N ALA A 337 -3.37 15.52 -22.35
CA ALA A 337 -2.05 14.93 -22.23
C ALA A 337 -1.04 15.78 -22.98
N TYR A 338 0.16 15.98 -22.42
CA TYR A 338 1.25 16.76 -23.00
C TYR A 338 2.42 15.84 -23.36
N PHE A 339 3.06 16.13 -24.51
CA PHE A 339 4.22 15.42 -25.04
C PHE A 339 5.40 16.40 -25.03
N TRP A 340 6.53 15.93 -24.49
CA TRP A 340 7.71 16.76 -24.25
C TRP A 340 8.92 16.14 -24.93
N ASP A 341 9.71 16.93 -25.67
CA ASP A 341 11.10 16.58 -26.00
C ASP A 341 11.94 16.89 -24.77
N VAL A 342 12.55 15.84 -24.20
CA VAL A 342 13.40 15.91 -23.00
C VAL A 342 14.82 15.46 -23.28
N THR A 343 15.21 15.39 -24.56
CA THR A 343 16.55 15.01 -25.02
C THR A 343 17.63 15.89 -24.38
N ASP A 344 17.33 17.18 -24.22
CA ASP A 344 18.11 18.09 -23.39
C ASP A 344 17.28 18.48 -22.16
N PRO A 345 17.52 17.85 -20.99
CA PRO A 345 16.77 18.16 -19.79
C PRO A 345 16.87 19.61 -19.31
N THR A 346 17.88 20.36 -19.77
CA THR A 346 18.02 21.80 -19.44
C THR A 346 17.18 22.69 -20.32
N ASN A 347 16.63 22.17 -21.43
CA ASN A 347 15.83 22.90 -22.41
C ASN A 347 14.62 22.08 -22.87
N MET A 348 13.88 21.53 -21.92
CA MET A 348 12.66 20.77 -22.20
C MET A 348 11.57 21.66 -22.78
N PHE A 349 10.85 21.15 -23.78
CA PHE A 349 9.71 21.88 -24.36
C PHE A 349 8.60 20.90 -24.79
N ALA A 350 7.36 21.40 -24.74
CA ALA A 350 6.23 20.65 -25.25
C ALA A 350 6.26 20.60 -26.78
N THR A 351 6.24 19.41 -27.35
CA THR A 351 6.17 19.20 -28.80
C THR A 351 4.73 19.17 -29.28
N ASP A 352 3.83 18.61 -28.45
CA ASP A 352 2.42 18.48 -28.77
C ASP A 352 1.56 18.38 -27.50
N SER A 353 0.24 18.46 -27.69
CA SER A 353 -0.74 18.14 -26.67
C SER A 353 -1.98 17.55 -27.32
N ILE A 354 -2.53 16.49 -26.72
CA ILE A 354 -3.74 15.81 -27.20
C ILE A 354 -4.84 15.97 -26.15
N GLN A 355 -6.01 16.42 -26.58
CA GLN A 355 -7.20 16.42 -25.74
C GLN A 355 -8.09 15.24 -26.11
N ILE A 356 -8.45 14.44 -25.10
CA ILE A 356 -9.42 13.35 -25.24
C ILE A 356 -10.69 13.67 -24.45
N ASP A 357 -11.81 13.01 -24.80
CA ASP A 357 -13.05 13.13 -24.03
C ASP A 357 -12.92 12.41 -22.68
N ALA A 358 -12.31 13.10 -21.72
CA ALA A 358 -12.11 12.63 -20.35
C ALA A 358 -12.09 13.83 -19.38
N ARG A 359 -12.49 13.60 -18.14
CA ARG A 359 -12.22 14.55 -17.05
C ARG A 359 -10.76 14.47 -16.60
N THR A 360 -10.23 13.25 -16.58
CA THR A 360 -8.90 12.94 -16.05
C THR A 360 -8.19 11.97 -16.99
N VAL A 361 -6.95 12.30 -17.35
CA VAL A 361 -5.93 11.37 -17.86
C VAL A 361 -5.01 11.08 -16.68
N ASN A 362 -5.37 10.09 -15.85
CA ASN A 362 -4.66 9.82 -14.60
C ASN A 362 -3.29 9.22 -14.86
N ASP A 363 -3.24 8.25 -15.76
CA ASP A 363 -2.06 7.46 -16.07
C ASP A 363 -1.70 7.50 -17.56
N VAL A 364 -0.40 7.48 -17.84
CA VAL A 364 0.19 7.48 -19.18
C VAL A 364 1.32 6.47 -19.22
N LYS A 365 1.34 5.58 -20.23
CA LYS A 365 2.36 4.53 -20.36
C LYS A 365 2.81 4.36 -21.80
N ALA A 366 4.08 3.98 -21.98
CA ALA A 366 4.61 3.49 -23.23
C ALA A 366 5.47 2.24 -22.98
N PRO A 367 5.55 1.30 -23.94
CA PRO A 367 6.47 0.17 -23.84
C PRO A 367 7.92 0.63 -24.03
N PRO A 368 8.92 -0.21 -23.69
CA PRO A 368 10.33 0.11 -23.84
C PRO A 368 10.73 0.54 -25.27
N SER A 369 10.09 -0.01 -26.31
CA SER A 369 10.34 0.38 -27.71
C SER A 369 9.84 1.79 -28.07
N GLY A 370 8.94 2.38 -27.27
CA GLY A 370 8.31 3.66 -27.59
C GLY A 370 7.40 3.64 -28.83
N ARG A 371 7.01 2.46 -29.36
CA ARG A 371 6.21 2.35 -30.62
C ARG A 371 4.78 2.84 -30.46
N TYR A 372 4.24 2.80 -29.26
CA TYR A 372 2.90 3.31 -28.93
C TYR A 372 2.92 3.96 -27.55
N ALA A 373 1.88 4.71 -27.26
CA ALA A 373 1.57 5.15 -25.91
C ALA A 373 0.09 4.89 -25.61
N ALA A 374 -0.25 4.82 -24.35
CA ALA A 374 -1.62 4.68 -23.89
C ALA A 374 -1.96 5.77 -22.88
N LEU A 375 -3.18 6.30 -22.95
CA LEU A 375 -3.74 7.28 -22.02
C LEU A 375 -4.94 6.68 -21.32
N SER A 376 -4.95 6.71 -20.00
CA SER A 376 -6.13 6.32 -19.22
C SER A 376 -7.25 7.33 -19.39
N ARG A 377 -8.51 6.88 -19.30
CA ARG A 377 -9.66 7.73 -19.55
C ARG A 377 -10.70 7.59 -18.43
N GLU A 378 -10.87 8.65 -17.67
CA GLU A 378 -11.86 8.74 -16.61
C GLU A 378 -12.79 9.93 -16.81
N GLY A 379 -14.09 9.69 -16.54
CA GLY A 379 -15.10 10.73 -16.56
C GLY A 379 -15.39 11.27 -17.96
N ALA A 380 -15.45 10.37 -18.96
CA ALA A 380 -15.89 10.67 -20.31
C ALA A 380 -17.32 11.24 -20.33
N SER A 381 -17.60 12.18 -21.26
CA SER A 381 -18.89 12.87 -21.33
C SER A 381 -20.07 11.91 -21.61
N ASN A 382 -19.80 10.87 -22.40
CA ASN A 382 -20.75 9.78 -22.70
C ASN A 382 -20.78 8.67 -21.65
N ARG A 383 -19.96 8.76 -20.58
CA ARG A 383 -19.74 7.75 -19.54
C ARG A 383 -19.18 6.42 -20.06
N SER A 384 -18.68 6.38 -21.29
CA SER A 384 -17.95 5.28 -21.85
C SER A 384 -16.47 5.62 -21.77
N ASN A 385 -15.85 5.26 -20.66
CA ASN A 385 -14.43 5.47 -20.43
C ASN A 385 -13.60 4.50 -21.30
N GLY A 386 -12.40 4.14 -20.89
CA GLY A 386 -11.57 3.18 -21.62
C GLY A 386 -10.12 3.63 -21.70
N VAL A 387 -9.42 3.16 -22.73
CA VAL A 387 -8.02 3.51 -23.00
C VAL A 387 -7.91 4.10 -24.39
N VAL A 388 -7.20 5.21 -24.51
CA VAL A 388 -6.83 5.79 -25.81
C VAL A 388 -5.42 5.31 -26.17
N ILE A 389 -5.27 4.70 -27.33
CA ILE A 389 -4.01 4.18 -27.85
C ILE A 389 -3.49 5.13 -28.90
N LEU A 390 -2.22 5.52 -28.77
CA LEU A 390 -1.53 6.46 -29.66
C LEU A 390 -0.49 5.72 -30.47
N ASP A 391 -0.42 6.04 -31.76
CA ASP A 391 0.68 5.66 -32.62
C ASP A 391 1.81 6.67 -32.45
N MET A 392 2.98 6.19 -32.01
CA MET A 392 4.17 6.96 -31.73
C MET A 392 5.20 6.88 -32.86
N ALA A 393 4.80 6.57 -34.10
CA ALA A 393 5.71 6.58 -35.25
C ALA A 393 6.40 7.93 -35.43
N ASN A 394 5.76 9.02 -35.01
CA ASN A 394 6.37 10.33 -34.81
C ASN A 394 6.20 10.73 -33.33
N PRO A 395 7.18 10.46 -32.45
CA PRO A 395 7.02 10.68 -31.02
C PRO A 395 6.77 12.14 -30.62
N ALA A 396 7.26 13.09 -31.43
CA ALA A 396 7.03 14.52 -31.21
C ALA A 396 5.57 14.95 -31.50
N HIS A 397 4.87 14.23 -32.40
CA HIS A 397 3.50 14.53 -32.81
C HIS A 397 2.71 13.22 -32.95
N PRO A 398 2.34 12.59 -31.83
CA PRO A 398 1.61 11.33 -31.86
C PRO A 398 0.18 11.50 -32.36
N ILE A 399 -0.38 10.43 -32.90
CA ILE A 399 -1.77 10.44 -33.37
C ILE A 399 -2.59 9.38 -32.62
N ILE A 400 -3.87 9.66 -32.43
CA ILE A 400 -4.80 8.68 -31.89
C ILE A 400 -4.98 7.56 -32.91
N ALA A 401 -4.51 6.36 -32.57
CA ALA A 401 -4.70 5.17 -33.39
C ALA A 401 -6.09 4.56 -33.16
N SER A 402 -6.49 4.42 -31.91
CA SER A 402 -7.77 3.82 -31.52
C SER A 402 -8.17 4.17 -30.08
N THR A 403 -9.40 3.82 -29.73
CA THR A 403 -9.92 3.82 -28.36
C THR A 403 -10.51 2.45 -28.07
N PHE A 404 -10.11 1.82 -26.98
CA PHE A 404 -10.67 0.55 -26.53
C PHE A 404 -11.71 0.78 -25.43
N GLU A 405 -12.98 0.46 -25.71
CA GLU A 405 -14.15 0.70 -24.87
C GLU A 405 -14.99 -0.58 -24.67
N ALA A 406 -14.37 -1.70 -24.33
CA ALA A 406 -15.04 -2.98 -24.19
C ALA A 406 -14.65 -3.71 -22.88
N ASN A 407 -15.30 -4.82 -22.58
CA ASN A 407 -14.93 -5.79 -21.55
C ASN A 407 -14.75 -5.18 -20.12
N GLY A 408 -15.53 -4.14 -19.80
CA GLY A 408 -15.56 -3.54 -18.46
C GLY A 408 -14.66 -2.32 -18.26
N VAL A 409 -13.74 -1.99 -19.17
CA VAL A 409 -12.92 -0.77 -19.08
C VAL A 409 -13.75 0.52 -19.18
N THR A 410 -14.98 0.45 -19.67
CA THR A 410 -15.93 1.58 -19.71
C THR A 410 -16.33 2.08 -18.32
N GLY A 411 -16.09 1.30 -17.26
CA GLY A 411 -16.29 1.73 -15.87
C GLY A 411 -15.29 2.78 -15.38
N GLY A 412 -14.20 2.97 -16.10
CA GLY A 412 -13.07 3.85 -15.78
C GLY A 412 -11.77 3.06 -15.75
N VAL A 413 -10.74 3.65 -16.34
CA VAL A 413 -9.37 3.14 -16.31
C VAL A 413 -8.55 4.14 -15.53
N HIS A 414 -8.19 3.77 -14.29
CA HIS A 414 -7.41 4.62 -13.40
C HIS A 414 -5.92 4.49 -13.73
N ASN A 415 -5.39 3.27 -13.67
CA ASN A 415 -4.02 2.94 -13.98
C ASN A 415 -3.95 1.83 -15.04
N MET A 416 -2.77 1.66 -15.63
CA MET A 416 -2.49 0.63 -16.62
C MET A 416 -0.98 0.35 -16.68
N PHE A 417 -0.60 -0.77 -17.31
CA PHE A 417 0.80 -1.09 -17.60
C PHE A 417 0.95 -1.49 -19.07
N ALA A 418 1.99 -0.98 -19.73
CA ALA A 418 2.26 -1.23 -21.14
C ALA A 418 3.47 -2.15 -21.33
N THR A 419 3.28 -3.26 -22.01
CA THR A 419 4.36 -4.10 -22.55
C THR A 419 4.45 -3.95 -24.07
N GLU A 420 5.38 -4.63 -24.72
CA GLU A 420 5.52 -4.52 -26.18
C GLU A 420 4.24 -4.90 -26.92
N ASP A 421 3.59 -5.97 -26.53
CA ASP A 421 2.46 -6.55 -27.25
C ASP A 421 1.10 -6.38 -26.56
N TYR A 422 1.11 -6.07 -25.24
CA TYR A 422 -0.10 -6.08 -24.43
C TYR A 422 -0.20 -4.86 -23.52
N LEU A 423 -1.41 -4.42 -23.30
CA LEU A 423 -1.76 -3.39 -22.34
C LEU A 423 -2.63 -4.00 -21.25
N PHE A 424 -2.21 -3.84 -20.00
CA PHE A 424 -2.94 -4.24 -18.80
C PHE A 424 -3.68 -3.02 -18.27
N ALA A 425 -4.99 -2.96 -18.44
CA ALA A 425 -5.79 -1.78 -18.11
C ALA A 425 -6.77 -2.10 -16.99
N LEU A 426 -6.73 -1.32 -15.91
CA LEU A 426 -7.71 -1.45 -14.84
C LEU A 426 -9.12 -1.21 -15.36
N ALA A 427 -10.06 -2.02 -14.89
CA ALA A 427 -11.44 -1.97 -15.34
C ALA A 427 -12.40 -1.85 -14.14
N GLY A 428 -12.89 -0.63 -13.92
CA GLY A 428 -13.88 -0.37 -12.87
C GLY A 428 -13.38 -0.54 -11.43
N GLY A 429 -12.07 -0.74 -11.23
CA GLY A 429 -11.41 -0.87 -9.92
C GLY A 429 -11.55 -2.23 -9.24
N ASP A 430 -11.93 -3.29 -9.94
CA ASP A 430 -12.05 -4.64 -9.38
C ASP A 430 -11.30 -5.71 -10.20
N LYS A 431 -10.75 -5.35 -11.34
CA LYS A 431 -9.96 -6.22 -12.21
C LYS A 431 -9.04 -5.42 -13.12
N TYR A 432 -8.12 -6.09 -13.77
CA TYR A 432 -7.47 -5.58 -14.97
C TYR A 432 -7.81 -6.48 -16.18
N VAL A 433 -7.87 -5.82 -17.33
CA VAL A 433 -8.14 -6.43 -18.64
C VAL A 433 -6.85 -6.42 -19.44
N ILE A 434 -6.53 -7.51 -20.12
CA ILE A 434 -5.37 -7.65 -20.98
C ILE A 434 -5.82 -7.43 -22.43
N ILE A 435 -5.18 -6.47 -23.08
CA ILE A 435 -5.53 -6.02 -24.44
C ILE A 435 -4.33 -6.25 -25.34
N ASP A 436 -4.51 -6.98 -26.44
CA ASP A 436 -3.53 -7.12 -27.52
C ASP A 436 -3.45 -5.80 -28.31
N VAL A 437 -2.28 -5.18 -28.32
CA VAL A 437 -1.99 -3.91 -29.00
C VAL A 437 -0.94 -4.05 -30.10
N ARG A 438 -0.70 -5.27 -30.62
CA ARG A 438 0.19 -5.50 -31.77
C ARG A 438 -0.33 -4.78 -33.02
N ASP A 439 -1.64 -4.71 -33.20
CA ASP A 439 -2.30 -3.81 -34.15
C ASP A 439 -2.93 -2.64 -33.39
N LEU A 440 -2.27 -1.48 -33.36
CA LEU A 440 -2.70 -0.28 -32.64
C LEU A 440 -4.06 0.26 -33.08
N TYR A 441 -4.44 -0.02 -34.34
CA TYR A 441 -5.68 0.47 -34.94
C TYR A 441 -6.86 -0.50 -34.70
N ASN A 442 -6.58 -1.75 -34.31
CA ASN A 442 -7.60 -2.78 -34.01
C ASN A 442 -7.22 -3.59 -32.74
N PRO A 443 -7.11 -2.92 -31.57
CA PRO A 443 -6.79 -3.63 -30.33
C PRO A 443 -7.85 -4.67 -29.98
N LYS A 444 -7.42 -5.78 -29.38
CA LYS A 444 -8.30 -6.91 -29.08
C LYS A 444 -8.23 -7.27 -27.60
N TYR A 445 -9.39 -7.58 -27.03
CA TYR A 445 -9.45 -8.25 -25.74
C TYR A 445 -8.79 -9.63 -25.83
N VAL A 446 -7.97 -9.95 -24.84
CA VAL A 446 -7.34 -11.26 -24.67
C VAL A 446 -7.95 -11.99 -23.49
N SER A 447 -7.77 -11.46 -22.29
CA SER A 447 -8.21 -12.04 -21.03
C SER A 447 -8.37 -10.95 -19.96
N GLU A 448 -8.71 -11.38 -18.76
CA GLU A 448 -8.79 -10.50 -17.59
C GLU A 448 -8.44 -11.27 -16.32
N TYR A 449 -8.00 -10.56 -15.30
CA TYR A 449 -7.85 -11.13 -13.98
C TYR A 449 -8.61 -10.29 -12.95
N ASN A 450 -9.42 -10.97 -12.14
CA ASN A 450 -10.17 -10.39 -11.02
C ASN A 450 -9.87 -11.21 -9.77
N HIS A 451 -9.14 -10.65 -8.84
CA HIS A 451 -8.92 -11.33 -7.56
C HIS A 451 -10.21 -11.29 -6.74
N PRO A 452 -10.69 -12.45 -6.23
CA PRO A 452 -11.92 -12.50 -5.46
C PRO A 452 -11.87 -11.55 -4.26
N ASN A 453 -12.94 -10.78 -4.08
CA ASN A 453 -13.14 -9.91 -2.91
C ASN A 453 -12.16 -8.74 -2.78
N SER A 454 -11.46 -8.39 -3.84
CA SER A 454 -10.47 -7.34 -3.85
C SER A 454 -10.81 -6.18 -4.78
N ARG A 455 -10.09 -5.07 -4.61
CA ARG A 455 -10.15 -3.90 -5.50
C ARG A 455 -8.72 -3.59 -5.91
N VAL A 456 -8.49 -3.58 -7.21
CA VAL A 456 -7.20 -3.24 -7.78
C VAL A 456 -7.08 -1.74 -8.00
N HIS A 457 -5.92 -1.18 -7.62
CA HIS A 457 -5.58 0.23 -7.85
C HIS A 457 -4.53 0.39 -8.94
N ASP A 458 -3.54 -0.50 -8.98
CA ASP A 458 -2.46 -0.45 -9.96
C ASP A 458 -2.00 -1.86 -10.32
N VAL A 459 -1.30 -2.00 -11.43
CA VAL A 459 -0.68 -3.24 -11.88
C VAL A 459 0.68 -2.96 -12.51
N TRP A 460 1.72 -3.66 -12.04
CA TRP A 460 3.04 -3.67 -12.64
C TRP A 460 3.33 -5.05 -13.21
N VAL A 461 3.87 -5.12 -14.42
CA VAL A 461 4.21 -6.41 -15.04
C VAL A 461 5.73 -6.50 -15.25
N HIS A 462 6.32 -7.56 -14.72
CA HIS A 462 7.74 -7.85 -14.84
C HIS A 462 7.94 -9.34 -15.12
N ASP A 463 8.70 -9.69 -16.16
CA ASP A 463 8.97 -11.06 -16.57
C ASP A 463 7.75 -11.98 -16.68
N GLY A 464 6.64 -11.46 -17.20
CA GLY A 464 5.39 -12.23 -17.33
C GLY A 464 4.66 -12.49 -16.01
N ILE A 465 5.02 -11.79 -14.94
CA ILE A 465 4.30 -11.78 -13.66
C ILE A 465 3.67 -10.41 -13.47
N ALA A 466 2.38 -10.37 -13.15
CA ALA A 466 1.66 -9.17 -12.75
C ALA A 466 1.65 -9.05 -11.22
N TYR A 467 2.05 -7.90 -10.72
CA TYR A 467 2.00 -7.49 -9.33
C TYR A 467 0.93 -6.41 -9.19
N SER A 468 -0.27 -6.81 -8.78
CA SER A 468 -1.38 -5.88 -8.67
C SER A 468 -1.53 -5.34 -7.26
N SER A 469 -1.58 -4.01 -7.14
CA SER A 469 -1.79 -3.29 -5.89
C SER A 469 -3.27 -3.27 -5.56
N GLU A 470 -3.65 -3.97 -4.50
CA GLU A 470 -5.05 -4.30 -4.19
C GLU A 470 -5.54 -3.63 -2.90
N TRP A 471 -5.19 -2.36 -2.72
CA TRP A 471 -5.56 -1.57 -1.55
C TRP A 471 -5.32 -2.32 -0.22
N GLU A 472 -6.38 -2.54 0.56
CA GLU A 472 -6.29 -3.18 1.88
C GLU A 472 -5.92 -4.67 1.81
N ASN A 473 -5.90 -5.26 0.60
CA ASN A 473 -5.54 -6.66 0.40
C ASN A 473 -4.03 -6.87 0.15
N GLY A 474 -3.25 -5.80 0.07
CA GLY A 474 -1.81 -5.88 -0.24
C GLY A 474 -1.55 -6.06 -1.74
N VAL A 475 -0.61 -6.93 -2.10
CA VAL A 475 -0.26 -7.22 -3.49
C VAL A 475 -0.70 -8.62 -3.87
N VAL A 476 -1.41 -8.73 -4.97
CA VAL A 476 -1.77 -10.01 -5.61
C VAL A 476 -0.81 -10.28 -6.75
N VAL A 477 -0.17 -11.44 -6.72
CA VAL A 477 0.83 -11.87 -7.69
C VAL A 477 0.19 -12.90 -8.63
N VAL A 478 0.30 -12.67 -9.93
CA VAL A 478 -0.38 -13.47 -10.97
C VAL A 478 0.61 -13.79 -12.10
N ASP A 479 0.74 -15.05 -12.45
CA ASP A 479 1.46 -15.49 -13.65
C ASP A 479 0.60 -15.18 -14.87
N VAL A 480 1.06 -14.23 -15.69
CA VAL A 480 0.39 -13.76 -16.91
C VAL A 480 1.21 -14.07 -18.18
N GLY A 481 2.12 -15.05 -18.10
CA GLY A 481 2.93 -15.47 -19.23
C GLY A 481 4.37 -15.84 -18.90
N ASN A 482 4.79 -15.82 -17.61
CA ASN A 482 6.05 -16.38 -17.18
C ASN A 482 6.05 -17.92 -17.33
N GLY A 483 4.92 -18.56 -17.06
CA GLY A 483 4.70 -20.00 -17.20
C GLY A 483 5.24 -20.84 -16.05
N LYS A 484 5.93 -20.26 -15.06
CA LYS A 484 6.46 -21.00 -13.90
C LYS A 484 5.34 -21.64 -13.08
N TRP A 485 4.20 -20.96 -12.97
CA TRP A 485 2.99 -21.45 -12.29
C TRP A 485 1.89 -21.88 -13.26
N GLY A 486 2.23 -21.96 -14.56
CA GLY A 486 1.32 -22.42 -15.63
C GLY A 486 0.43 -21.33 -16.20
N GLY A 487 0.65 -20.07 -15.83
CA GLY A 487 -0.10 -18.95 -16.40
C GLY A 487 0.33 -18.60 -17.81
N THR A 488 -0.62 -18.10 -18.58
CA THR A 488 -0.40 -17.53 -19.92
C THR A 488 -1.12 -16.19 -20.02
N ILE A 489 -0.85 -15.47 -21.10
CA ILE A 489 -1.55 -14.19 -21.33
C ILE A 489 -3.06 -14.38 -21.55
N GLU A 490 -3.47 -15.54 -22.06
CA GLU A 490 -4.87 -15.92 -22.29
C GLU A 490 -5.54 -16.50 -21.05
N ASP A 491 -4.76 -17.10 -20.14
CA ASP A 491 -5.24 -17.76 -18.91
C ASP A 491 -4.33 -17.41 -17.72
N PRO A 492 -4.49 -16.23 -17.11
CA PRO A 492 -3.74 -15.81 -15.95
C PRO A 492 -3.94 -16.71 -14.73
N VAL A 493 -2.86 -17.08 -14.03
CA VAL A 493 -2.88 -17.98 -12.89
C VAL A 493 -2.43 -17.25 -11.63
N PHE A 494 -3.24 -17.33 -10.56
CA PHE A 494 -2.89 -16.82 -9.23
C PHE A 494 -1.65 -17.53 -8.68
N VAL A 495 -0.70 -16.75 -8.16
CA VAL A 495 0.52 -17.27 -7.52
C VAL A 495 0.40 -17.14 -6.01
N THR A 496 0.27 -15.94 -5.51
CA THR A 496 0.16 -15.67 -4.07
C THR A 496 -0.44 -14.29 -3.81
N ASN A 497 -0.87 -14.07 -2.57
CA ASN A 497 -1.21 -12.76 -2.05
C ASN A 497 -0.20 -12.37 -0.96
N VAL A 498 0.32 -11.16 -1.00
CA VAL A 498 1.26 -10.60 -0.03
C VAL A 498 0.50 -9.56 0.81
N PRO A 499 -0.18 -9.97 1.89
CA PRO A 499 -0.81 -9.06 2.81
C PRO A 499 0.24 -8.45 3.76
N TYR A 500 -0.01 -7.24 4.25
CA TYR A 500 0.77 -6.64 5.32
C TYR A 500 -0.14 -5.89 6.32
N PRO A 501 0.32 -5.70 7.57
CA PRO A 501 -0.59 -5.44 8.70
C PRO A 501 -1.37 -4.13 8.62
N VAL A 502 -0.82 -3.12 7.99
CA VAL A 502 -1.43 -1.79 7.87
C VAL A 502 -1.06 -1.24 6.52
N GLY A 503 -2.03 -0.90 5.70
CA GLY A 503 -1.72 -0.32 4.42
C GLY A 503 -2.96 -0.07 3.55
N ALA A 504 -2.72 0.67 2.50
CA ALA A 504 -3.61 0.83 1.37
C ALA A 504 -2.72 0.83 0.12
N THR A 505 -2.40 -0.38 -0.37
CA THR A 505 -1.43 -0.59 -1.44
C THR A 505 -1.84 0.16 -2.70
N HIS A 506 -1.04 1.15 -3.03
CA HIS A 506 -1.23 2.04 -4.18
C HIS A 506 -0.38 1.60 -5.36
N ALA A 507 0.91 1.35 -5.11
CA ALA A 507 1.88 0.98 -6.13
C ALA A 507 2.75 -0.19 -5.64
N ALA A 508 3.13 -1.09 -6.55
CA ALA A 508 4.04 -2.20 -6.31
C ALA A 508 5.14 -2.20 -7.37
N PHE A 509 6.39 -2.23 -6.94
CA PHE A 509 7.55 -2.28 -7.82
C PHE A 509 8.41 -3.50 -7.51
N PRO A 510 8.49 -4.50 -8.41
CA PRO A 510 9.36 -5.65 -8.27
C PRO A 510 10.81 -5.26 -8.61
N TYR A 511 11.77 -5.67 -7.77
CA TYR A 511 13.18 -5.35 -7.96
C TYR A 511 14.09 -6.51 -7.57
N TYR A 512 14.88 -7.00 -8.53
CA TYR A 512 15.96 -7.94 -8.26
C TYR A 512 17.24 -7.17 -7.93
N GLN A 513 17.72 -7.31 -6.70
CA GLN A 513 18.95 -6.69 -6.24
C GLN A 513 20.14 -7.60 -6.51
N GLU A 514 20.91 -7.31 -7.56
CA GLU A 514 22.04 -8.15 -7.98
C GLU A 514 23.12 -8.29 -6.89
N SER A 515 23.36 -7.22 -6.11
CA SER A 515 24.41 -7.21 -5.09
C SER A 515 24.16 -8.19 -3.94
N THR A 516 22.90 -8.54 -3.65
CA THR A 516 22.53 -9.47 -2.58
C THR A 516 21.92 -10.76 -3.08
N GLY A 517 21.52 -10.83 -4.35
CA GLY A 517 20.76 -11.94 -4.92
C GLY A 517 19.32 -12.03 -4.41
N LYS A 518 18.80 -10.98 -3.77
CA LYS A 518 17.43 -10.94 -3.24
C LYS A 518 16.47 -10.30 -4.22
N PHE A 519 15.23 -10.79 -4.22
CA PHE A 519 14.14 -10.21 -4.95
C PHE A 519 13.19 -9.50 -3.96
N TYR A 520 13.02 -8.20 -4.12
CA TYR A 520 12.17 -7.40 -3.27
C TYR A 520 10.92 -6.91 -3.99
N LEU A 521 9.83 -6.75 -3.26
CA LEU A 521 8.68 -5.95 -3.65
C LEU A 521 8.65 -4.67 -2.82
N PHE A 522 8.67 -3.53 -3.48
CA PHE A 522 8.52 -2.21 -2.86
C PHE A 522 7.07 -1.77 -3.00
N LEU A 523 6.37 -1.60 -1.89
CA LEU A 523 4.92 -1.40 -1.84
C LEU A 523 4.62 -0.05 -1.21
N GLY A 524 4.13 0.89 -2.01
CA GLY A 524 3.77 2.22 -1.53
C GLY A 524 2.30 2.27 -1.09
N ASP A 525 2.06 2.84 0.09
CA ASP A 525 0.71 3.09 0.60
C ASP A 525 0.21 4.49 0.22
N GLU A 526 -1.04 4.58 -0.22
CA GLU A 526 -1.76 5.82 -0.36
C GLU A 526 -2.98 5.85 0.57
N MET A 527 -2.83 6.48 1.73
CA MET A 527 -3.89 6.60 2.72
C MET A 527 -4.40 8.03 2.79
N SER A 528 -5.63 8.27 2.34
CA SER A 528 -6.29 9.56 2.45
C SER A 528 -7.10 9.64 3.73
N GLY A 529 -6.74 10.58 4.61
CA GLY A 529 -7.52 10.98 5.78
C GLY A 529 -7.64 9.95 6.91
N GLY A 530 -7.29 10.36 8.14
CA GLY A 530 -7.75 9.69 9.36
C GLY A 530 -9.17 10.10 9.73
N VAL A 531 -9.73 9.52 10.79
CA VAL A 531 -11.09 9.81 11.30
C VAL A 531 -11.25 11.29 11.64
N ASP A 532 -10.15 12.00 11.89
CA ASP A 532 -10.08 13.41 12.28
C ASP A 532 -9.51 14.33 11.18
N GLU A 533 -9.22 13.84 9.97
CA GLU A 533 -8.69 14.67 8.90
C GLU A 533 -9.63 14.71 7.69
N PRO A 534 -9.89 15.89 7.12
CA PRO A 534 -10.71 16.03 5.94
C PRO A 534 -10.08 15.31 4.75
N TRP A 535 -10.91 14.66 3.94
CA TRP A 535 -10.53 14.04 2.67
C TRP A 535 -9.64 14.97 1.83
N ALA A 536 -8.70 14.39 1.11
CA ALA A 536 -8.04 15.11 0.02
C ALA A 536 -9.09 15.83 -0.83
N GLY A 537 -8.98 17.16 -0.92
CA GLY A 537 -9.97 18.01 -1.59
C GLY A 537 -11.11 18.54 -0.72
N ARG A 538 -11.13 18.26 0.60
CA ARG A 538 -11.98 18.98 1.56
C ARG A 538 -11.09 19.73 2.54
N GLY A 539 -11.49 20.97 2.86
CA GLY A 539 -10.77 21.77 3.81
C GLY A 539 -11.06 21.40 5.26
N SER A 540 -10.26 21.95 6.17
CA SER A 540 -10.44 21.82 7.62
C SER A 540 -11.80 22.29 8.10
N ASP A 541 -12.54 23.07 7.29
CA ASP A 541 -13.91 23.54 7.51
C ASP A 541 -14.95 22.66 6.81
N ASN A 542 -14.57 21.48 6.32
CA ASN A 542 -15.41 20.51 5.60
C ASN A 542 -15.98 21.04 4.26
N ARG A 543 -15.47 22.17 3.74
CA ARG A 543 -15.83 22.68 2.41
C ARG A 543 -14.95 22.02 1.34
N PRO A 544 -15.51 21.69 0.16
CA PRO A 544 -14.71 21.25 -0.96
C PRO A 544 -13.65 22.30 -1.30
N TYR A 545 -12.41 21.88 -1.50
CA TYR A 545 -11.38 22.77 -2.03
C TYR A 545 -11.72 23.14 -3.47
N ASN A 546 -11.83 24.44 -3.73
CA ASN A 546 -12.03 24.93 -5.08
C ASN A 546 -10.71 25.10 -5.78
N THR A 547 -10.38 24.19 -6.69
CA THR A 547 -9.13 24.21 -7.45
C THR A 547 -8.98 25.43 -8.38
N VAL A 548 -10.11 26.08 -8.73
CA VAL A 548 -10.12 27.25 -9.62
C VAL A 548 -9.86 28.54 -8.85
N THR A 549 -10.46 28.71 -7.68
CA THR A 549 -10.34 29.96 -6.91
C THR A 549 -9.28 29.89 -5.81
N GLY A 550 -8.79 28.69 -5.49
CA GLY A 550 -7.91 28.48 -4.34
C GLY A 550 -8.62 28.63 -3.00
N GLU A 551 -9.96 28.77 -3.00
CA GLU A 551 -10.79 28.89 -1.81
C GLU A 551 -11.22 27.52 -1.32
N GLY A 552 -11.44 27.41 -0.03
CA GLY A 552 -11.70 26.15 0.64
C GLY A 552 -10.47 25.67 1.40
N GLY A 553 -10.58 24.61 2.10
CA GLY A 553 -9.56 24.22 3.03
C GLY A 553 -8.28 23.70 2.40
N VAL A 554 -7.29 23.50 3.23
CA VAL A 554 -6.02 22.90 2.88
C VAL A 554 -6.29 21.45 2.41
N GLN A 555 -5.67 21.05 1.31
CA GLN A 555 -5.66 19.66 0.85
C GLN A 555 -5.33 18.74 2.02
N GLY A 556 -6.13 17.70 2.24
CA GLY A 556 -5.94 16.73 3.32
C GLY A 556 -4.53 16.14 3.28
N ARG A 557 -4.02 15.77 4.46
CA ARG A 557 -2.71 15.14 4.55
C ARG A 557 -2.82 13.70 4.05
N MET A 558 -2.07 13.36 3.01
CA MET A 558 -1.88 11.97 2.62
C MET A 558 -0.96 11.30 3.64
N ARG A 559 -1.26 10.06 3.99
CA ARG A 559 -0.49 9.20 4.90
C ARG A 559 -0.09 7.92 4.16
N GLY A 560 0.69 7.11 4.83
CA GLY A 560 1.22 5.87 4.30
C GLY A 560 2.72 5.95 4.12
N TYR A 561 3.34 4.81 4.02
CA TYR A 561 4.77 4.67 3.86
C TYR A 561 5.08 3.52 2.89
N LEU A 562 6.34 3.33 2.59
CA LEU A 562 6.81 2.27 1.73
C LEU A 562 7.16 1.04 2.57
N HIS A 563 6.54 -0.09 2.27
CA HIS A 563 6.92 -1.41 2.77
C HIS A 563 7.90 -2.07 1.80
N ILE A 564 8.81 -2.85 2.33
CA ILE A 564 9.80 -3.61 1.54
C ILE A 564 9.70 -5.06 1.95
N ILE A 565 9.19 -5.87 1.02
CA ILE A 565 8.97 -7.29 1.21
C ILE A 565 10.13 -8.05 0.56
N ASP A 566 10.83 -8.88 1.32
CA ASP A 566 11.70 -9.91 0.73
C ASP A 566 10.81 -10.99 0.11
N PHE A 567 10.82 -11.04 -1.20
CA PHE A 567 10.01 -11.94 -2.03
C PHE A 567 10.90 -12.95 -2.77
N THR A 568 12.10 -13.17 -2.26
CA THR A 568 13.05 -14.16 -2.82
C THR A 568 12.45 -15.57 -2.84
N ASP A 569 11.66 -15.89 -1.81
CA ASP A 569 10.77 -17.04 -1.78
C ASP A 569 9.29 -16.56 -1.85
N PRO A 570 8.61 -16.79 -2.97
CA PRO A 570 7.21 -16.40 -3.12
C PRO A 570 6.23 -17.14 -2.19
N GLU A 571 6.63 -18.27 -1.62
CA GLU A 571 5.80 -19.04 -0.67
C GLU A 571 5.91 -18.47 0.74
N GLU A 572 7.01 -17.76 1.06
CA GLU A 572 7.28 -17.17 2.38
C GLU A 572 7.70 -15.70 2.27
N PRO A 573 6.83 -14.80 1.76
CA PRO A 573 7.13 -13.37 1.68
C PRO A 573 7.27 -12.75 3.07
N LEU A 574 8.32 -11.95 3.28
CA LEU A 574 8.65 -11.33 4.56
C LEU A 574 8.71 -9.80 4.46
N ASP A 575 7.94 -9.09 5.29
CA ASP A 575 8.07 -7.63 5.47
C ASP A 575 9.34 -7.36 6.29
N VAL A 576 10.42 -6.98 5.62
CA VAL A 576 11.76 -6.86 6.22
C VAL A 576 12.16 -5.43 6.53
N ALA A 577 11.65 -4.46 5.77
CA ALA A 577 12.05 -3.07 5.92
C ALA A 577 10.92 -2.11 5.50
N ARG A 578 11.09 -0.83 5.88
CA ARG A 578 10.20 0.25 5.47
C ARG A 578 10.96 1.55 5.25
N TYR A 579 10.38 2.41 4.43
CA TYR A 579 10.79 3.80 4.34
C TYR A 579 9.60 4.69 4.74
N GLU A 580 9.71 5.33 5.90
CA GLU A 580 8.63 6.09 6.51
C GLU A 580 9.11 7.49 6.88
N ILE A 581 8.42 8.51 6.37
CA ILE A 581 8.61 9.90 6.76
C ILE A 581 7.29 10.46 7.31
N PRO A 582 7.34 11.26 8.38
CA PRO A 582 6.12 11.70 9.06
C PRO A 582 5.34 12.80 8.33
N GLU A 583 5.95 13.45 7.32
CA GLU A 583 5.35 14.64 6.71
C GLU A 583 4.27 14.35 5.68
N SER A 584 4.32 13.18 4.99
CA SER A 584 3.44 12.91 3.87
C SER A 584 3.41 11.43 3.50
N GLY A 585 2.34 10.97 2.88
CA GLY A 585 2.22 9.63 2.28
C GLY A 585 2.98 9.49 0.97
N THR A 586 3.10 8.25 0.51
CA THR A 586 3.74 7.89 -0.76
C THR A 586 2.78 8.01 -1.94
N HIS A 587 3.33 8.05 -3.14
CA HIS A 587 2.67 7.85 -4.42
C HIS A 587 3.56 6.96 -5.31
N ASN A 588 3.68 7.21 -6.61
CA ASN A 588 4.45 6.36 -7.51
C ASN A 588 5.95 6.35 -7.17
N LEU A 589 6.59 5.24 -7.50
CA LEU A 589 8.00 5.00 -7.23
C LEU A 589 8.70 4.36 -8.43
N TRP A 590 10.03 4.47 -8.44
CA TRP A 590 10.90 3.79 -9.39
C TRP A 590 12.20 3.37 -8.72
N ILE A 591 12.80 2.30 -9.20
CA ILE A 591 14.10 1.85 -8.70
C ILE A 591 15.03 1.59 -9.88
N GLU A 592 16.25 2.10 -9.78
CA GLU A 592 17.33 1.87 -10.71
C GLU A 592 18.66 1.88 -9.95
N ASP A 593 19.56 0.93 -10.22
CA ASP A 593 20.92 0.86 -9.66
C ASP A 593 21.00 0.98 -8.13
N ASP A 594 20.17 0.22 -7.41
CA ASP A 594 20.06 0.27 -5.95
C ASP A 594 19.69 1.66 -5.38
N VAL A 595 19.00 2.47 -6.17
CA VAL A 595 18.45 3.76 -5.76
C VAL A 595 16.95 3.78 -5.97
N LEU A 596 16.22 4.10 -4.90
CA LEU A 596 14.78 4.33 -4.92
C LEU A 596 14.49 5.81 -5.17
N TYR A 597 13.64 6.09 -6.14
CA TYR A 597 13.06 7.40 -6.45
C TYR A 597 11.58 7.38 -6.07
N GLN A 598 11.24 8.07 -4.98
CA GLN A 598 9.90 8.03 -4.42
C GLN A 598 9.20 9.39 -4.53
N ALA A 599 8.05 9.42 -5.16
CA ALA A 599 7.14 10.55 -5.09
C ALA A 599 6.40 10.54 -3.73
N HIS A 600 6.36 11.69 -3.06
CA HIS A 600 5.87 11.79 -1.70
C HIS A 600 4.94 12.99 -1.49
N TYR A 601 4.10 13.29 -2.46
CA TYR A 601 3.17 14.43 -2.41
C TYR A 601 3.85 15.70 -1.91
N LYS A 602 3.39 16.27 -0.77
CA LYS A 602 3.98 17.44 -0.12
C LYS A 602 5.38 17.20 0.44
N GLY A 603 5.75 15.95 0.63
CA GLY A 603 7.10 15.53 0.98
C GLY A 603 8.11 15.76 -0.15
N GLY A 604 7.64 15.94 -1.38
CA GLY A 604 8.48 16.14 -2.56
C GLY A 604 9.00 14.85 -3.19
N LEU A 605 10.01 14.97 -4.03
CA LEU A 605 10.81 13.86 -4.51
C LEU A 605 11.79 13.43 -3.43
N ARG A 606 11.84 12.13 -3.14
CA ARG A 606 12.77 11.50 -2.20
C ARG A 606 13.64 10.52 -2.94
N VAL A 607 14.93 10.53 -2.64
CA VAL A 607 15.90 9.60 -3.21
C VAL A 607 16.57 8.84 -2.10
N VAL A 608 16.51 7.50 -2.14
CA VAL A 608 16.92 6.64 -1.03
C VAL A 608 17.91 5.59 -1.52
N ASP A 609 19.04 5.45 -0.81
CA ASP A 609 20.02 4.37 -1.03
C ASP A 609 19.46 3.06 -0.47
N ILE A 610 19.19 2.11 -1.35
CA ILE A 610 18.70 0.78 -1.02
C ILE A 610 19.76 -0.30 -1.23
N SER A 611 21.02 0.08 -1.38
CA SER A 611 22.13 -0.87 -1.57
C SER A 611 22.34 -1.80 -0.37
N GLY A 612 22.73 -3.05 -0.63
CA GLY A 612 22.94 -4.08 0.37
C GLY A 612 21.63 -4.66 0.94
N GLU A 613 21.73 -5.54 1.91
CA GLU A 613 20.55 -6.15 2.55
C GLU A 613 19.71 -5.10 3.27
N LEU A 614 18.38 -5.21 3.15
CA LEU A 614 17.43 -4.25 3.72
C LEU A 614 16.76 -4.84 4.97
N MET A 615 16.71 -4.04 6.04
CA MET A 615 16.06 -4.37 7.29
C MET A 615 15.73 -3.08 8.08
N GLY A 616 14.54 -2.98 8.68
CA GLY A 616 14.17 -1.86 9.54
C GLY A 616 13.75 -0.58 8.80
N ASN A 617 13.86 0.58 9.45
CA ASN A 617 13.41 1.85 8.90
C ASN A 617 14.55 2.60 8.18
N LEU A 618 14.50 2.64 6.85
CA LEU A 618 15.54 3.23 6.01
C LEU A 618 15.72 4.74 6.26
N ALA A 619 14.65 5.45 6.62
CA ALA A 619 14.72 6.88 6.94
C ALA A 619 15.53 7.11 8.24
N HIS A 620 15.27 6.31 9.28
CA HIS A 620 16.02 6.40 10.54
C HIS A 620 17.51 6.05 10.36
N GLN A 621 17.81 5.14 9.43
CA GLN A 621 19.17 4.72 9.12
C GLN A 621 19.98 5.79 8.35
N GLY A 622 19.34 6.90 7.93
CA GLY A 622 19.99 7.94 7.13
C GLY A 622 20.27 7.47 5.69
N ARG A 623 19.46 6.57 5.15
CA ARG A 623 19.54 6.11 3.77
C ARG A 623 18.89 7.07 2.76
N GLU A 624 18.14 8.06 3.22
CA GLU A 624 17.68 9.17 2.36
C GLU A 624 18.88 10.03 1.96
N ILE A 625 19.23 10.00 0.67
CA ILE A 625 20.42 10.68 0.14
C ILE A 625 20.09 12.04 -0.46
N ALA A 626 18.85 12.26 -0.90
CA ALA A 626 18.41 13.53 -1.45
C ALA A 626 16.92 13.78 -1.29
N VAL A 627 16.55 15.06 -1.17
CA VAL A 627 15.16 15.53 -1.13
C VAL A 627 15.04 16.75 -2.01
N TYR A 628 14.00 16.81 -2.85
CA TYR A 628 13.66 18.00 -3.60
C TYR A 628 12.17 18.31 -3.50
N LYS A 629 11.84 19.55 -3.13
CA LYS A 629 10.46 20.05 -3.05
C LYS A 629 10.27 21.13 -4.10
N PRO A 630 9.68 20.79 -5.27
CA PRO A 630 9.50 21.76 -6.35
C PRO A 630 8.54 22.87 -5.92
N GLN A 631 8.94 24.12 -6.17
CA GLN A 631 8.12 25.30 -5.89
C GLN A 631 8.10 26.17 -7.13
N ASP A 632 6.92 26.43 -7.70
CA ASP A 632 6.73 27.33 -8.82
C ASP A 632 5.76 28.47 -8.42
N PRO A 633 6.24 29.73 -8.34
CA PRO A 633 5.34 30.86 -8.06
C PRO A 633 4.34 31.13 -9.21
N GLY A 634 4.57 30.55 -10.40
CA GLY A 634 3.66 30.55 -11.53
C GLY A 634 2.82 29.28 -11.67
N GLY A 635 2.97 28.32 -10.77
CA GLY A 635 2.25 27.05 -10.83
C GLY A 635 0.74 27.19 -10.71
N PHE A 636 0.00 26.16 -11.10
CA PHE A 636 -1.47 26.12 -10.99
C PHE A 636 -1.93 26.42 -9.56
N LEU A 637 -1.34 25.77 -8.58
CA LEU A 637 -1.39 26.19 -7.18
C LEU A 637 0.00 26.72 -6.79
N ARG A 638 0.13 28.02 -6.67
CA ARG A 638 1.41 28.71 -6.47
C ARG A 638 2.18 28.21 -5.27
N ASN A 639 3.43 27.81 -5.48
CA ASN A 639 4.35 27.32 -4.46
C ASN A 639 3.84 26.12 -3.65
N GLN A 640 2.82 25.40 -4.13
CA GLN A 640 2.35 24.16 -3.51
C GLN A 640 3.09 22.99 -4.12
N VAL A 641 3.65 22.15 -3.27
CA VAL A 641 4.34 20.92 -3.66
C VAL A 641 3.39 19.75 -3.60
N SER A 642 3.34 18.94 -4.65
CA SER A 642 2.60 17.68 -4.68
C SER A 642 3.18 16.76 -5.74
N VAL A 643 4.32 16.13 -5.43
CA VAL A 643 5.03 15.23 -6.37
C VAL A 643 4.24 13.94 -6.50
N TRP A 644 3.92 13.56 -7.75
CA TRP A 644 3.02 12.48 -8.10
C TRP A 644 3.74 11.23 -8.60
N GLY A 645 4.69 11.37 -9.51
CA GLY A 645 5.50 10.30 -10.07
C GLY A 645 6.96 10.70 -10.21
N ALA A 646 7.85 9.73 -10.22
CA ALA A 646 9.28 9.92 -10.45
C ALA A 646 9.83 8.75 -11.27
N GLN A 647 10.65 9.05 -12.27
CA GLN A 647 11.28 8.05 -13.15
C GLN A 647 12.71 8.49 -13.49
N PRO A 648 13.74 7.67 -13.19
CA PRO A 648 15.08 7.88 -13.70
C PRO A 648 15.11 7.56 -15.21
N HIS A 649 15.93 8.31 -15.95
CA HIS A 649 16.18 8.05 -17.36
C HIS A 649 17.53 8.63 -17.78
N LYS A 650 18.45 7.78 -18.25
CA LYS A 650 19.79 8.17 -18.75
C LYS A 650 20.54 9.09 -17.79
N GLY A 651 20.51 8.79 -16.49
CA GLY A 651 21.23 9.54 -15.45
C GLY A 651 20.59 10.85 -15.01
N HIS A 652 19.37 11.12 -15.44
CA HIS A 652 18.51 12.21 -14.97
C HIS A 652 17.31 11.63 -14.21
N ILE A 653 16.67 12.44 -13.39
CA ILE A 653 15.45 12.13 -12.66
C ILE A 653 14.35 13.03 -13.20
N PHE A 654 13.36 12.45 -13.84
CA PHE A 654 12.15 13.15 -14.26
C PHE A 654 11.06 12.90 -13.22
N PHE A 655 10.30 13.94 -12.89
CA PHE A 655 9.19 13.78 -11.95
C PHE A 655 8.07 14.76 -12.25
N SER A 656 6.85 14.35 -12.01
CA SER A 656 5.67 15.19 -12.14
C SER A 656 5.30 15.80 -10.79
N ASP A 657 4.94 17.07 -10.80
CA ASP A 657 4.32 17.75 -9.67
C ASP A 657 2.94 18.24 -10.09
N MET A 658 1.91 17.90 -9.33
CA MET A 658 0.51 18.21 -9.66
C MET A 658 0.29 19.69 -9.95
N ASN A 659 1.05 20.57 -9.30
CA ASN A 659 0.79 22.00 -9.31
C ASN A 659 1.68 22.78 -10.28
N SER A 660 2.69 22.14 -10.88
CA SER A 660 3.70 22.85 -11.64
C SER A 660 4.21 22.16 -12.91
N GLY A 661 3.82 20.88 -13.14
CA GLY A 661 4.14 20.18 -14.39
C GLY A 661 5.27 19.17 -14.27
N LEU A 662 6.02 18.99 -15.37
CA LEU A 662 7.16 18.10 -15.48
C LEU A 662 8.45 18.79 -15.01
N TRP A 663 9.25 18.09 -14.24
CA TRP A 663 10.56 18.56 -13.77
C TRP A 663 11.66 17.58 -14.16
N ALA A 664 12.85 18.10 -14.42
CA ALA A 664 14.06 17.30 -14.60
C ALA A 664 15.14 17.74 -13.63
N ALA A 665 15.80 16.77 -13.02
CA ALA A 665 16.86 16.96 -12.06
C ALA A 665 17.99 15.94 -12.25
N LYS A 666 19.12 16.17 -11.62
CA LYS A 666 20.25 15.25 -11.58
C LYS A 666 20.83 15.20 -10.19
N LEU A 667 21.27 14.03 -9.76
CA LEU A 667 22.09 13.92 -8.55
C LEU A 667 23.50 14.39 -8.85
N SER A 668 24.01 15.29 -8.02
CA SER A 668 25.44 15.63 -8.07
C SER A 668 26.28 14.41 -7.77
N PRO A 669 27.48 14.28 -8.36
CA PRO A 669 28.39 13.18 -8.02
C PRO A 669 28.65 13.11 -6.51
N ARG A 670 28.74 11.92 -5.96
CA ARG A 670 29.09 11.71 -4.56
C ARG A 670 30.46 12.34 -4.28
N SER A 671 30.51 13.23 -3.29
CA SER A 671 31.75 13.93 -2.94
C SER A 671 32.78 13.03 -2.24
N ARG A 672 32.39 11.83 -1.79
CA ARG A 672 33.27 10.81 -1.18
C ARG A 672 32.83 9.41 -1.59
N PRO A 673 33.77 8.50 -1.89
CA PRO A 673 33.45 7.08 -2.04
C PRO A 673 32.84 6.55 -0.74
N ILE A 674 31.91 5.62 -0.85
CA ILE A 674 31.50 4.82 0.31
C ILE A 674 32.68 3.88 0.57
N SER A 675 33.42 4.14 1.61
CA SER A 675 34.52 3.25 2.06
C SER A 675 33.95 2.13 2.90
#